data_a7f784705cb70596fd9867b38b9b3495
#
_entry.id   a7f784705cb70596fd9867b38b9b3495
#
_cell.length_a   1.000
_cell.length_b   1.000
_cell.length_c   1.000
_cell.angle_alpha   90.00
_cell.angle_beta   90.00
_cell.angle_gamma   90.00
#
_symmetry.space_group_name_H-M   'P 1'
#
loop_
_entity.id
_entity.type
_entity.pdbx_description
1 polymer ?
#
loop_
_entity_poly.entity_id
_entity_poly.type
_entity_poly.pdbx_seq_one_letter_code
_entity_poly.pdbx_strand_id
1 'polypeptide(L)'
;MPKEKISLNSIYISERLQKSLQPVSNSALTAITAPMGYGKTTAVNWYLSRLAKDSQALLIRISIYSQNLSIFWKSVQNAFSFAGLNFLENYDCPEDEASAGFLTEILCYQLEKCENCYIFIDDFHLLKDDRATTFLCRMAGRIPENVHLIVASRNHFISDDWIVRLGGRLHRIEIDDLRLNAGELSAYIRRCGTSLTDSQLEQLLKSSEGWFAAVYLNLCSFSKSGELPGKTSDIYQMFSASMLNPLPEDRKEFLSAMGLADEFTEEMEEFITKREDVHQILKMLTRQNAFVTCLNDGQTYRFHHMMKECAFRAFRTLDDSRQAFYYERYGAWYEKHGAYIHALSAYRRNQNFAAILRVVQKDAGILLASLKPEEVLEVLNRCPVSVLKEYPLAILVLMRCMFNWKNIPKMLELKELLLASIREHPKLSEEERGNLLGECDLIQSFLMYNDISRMSQFHRSASEKMTRPAISIRSDGGWTFGSPSVLMMFHRKSGDLDKELEEMNQCMPHYYKITNGHGQGAETIMSAEAHFMRGNFVDAHIALEKAYTQIQGNGQESIALCCDFLAQRLSICMDIKMRNTFEERRKELLQGHNTTWVNIFDSTCAYYYAVTGQTERIPALFGAHMLSTVNFLAPGRPMMEMIENQVYLAQGEYSKVIGRSESILAMCQALHYDLVALHVQIQLLAANWKLGKTEQALELLRGSLSQAFPDGILMPFVENYPYIEELLKGSFFGINENFLFRITRMGKEWEMRCDQLKKEEAYPPVFKVLSDRELEITELMAKHMSNKEIAQSLFLSEGTVKQYINQIYSKLQIPGDVRVKRKYLLEMMEGKS
;
A
#
# COMPACT_ATOMS: atom_id res chain seq x y z
N MET A 1 49.12 23.99 38.46
CA MET A 1 48.63 22.62 38.36
C MET A 1 48.06 22.49 36.95
N PRO A 2 48.38 21.48 36.15
CA PRO A 2 47.79 21.32 34.85
C PRO A 2 46.28 21.09 35.04
N LYS A 3 45.42 21.85 34.36
CA LYS A 3 43.93 21.65 34.34
C LYS A 3 43.70 20.22 33.77
N GLU A 4 43.20 19.29 34.61
CA GLU A 4 42.78 17.99 34.15
C GLU A 4 41.76 18.19 33.00
N LYS A 5 42.05 17.60 31.86
CA LYS A 5 41.14 17.64 30.72
C LYS A 5 39.88 16.86 31.07
N ILE A 6 38.78 17.56 31.28
CA ILE A 6 37.48 16.95 31.49
C ILE A 6 37.15 16.09 30.26
N SER A 7 36.96 14.78 30.47
CA SER A 7 36.55 13.86 29.39
C SER A 7 35.03 13.76 29.36
N LEU A 8 34.38 14.63 28.58
CA LEU A 8 32.93 14.69 28.46
C LEU A 8 32.35 13.59 27.52
N ASN A 9 33.19 12.75 26.95
CA ASN A 9 32.84 11.79 25.91
C ASN A 9 32.35 10.42 26.42
N SER A 10 32.24 10.25 27.75
CA SER A 10 31.82 8.97 28.32
C SER A 10 30.27 8.88 28.34
N ILE A 11 29.70 7.91 27.58
CA ILE A 11 28.27 7.57 27.66
C ILE A 11 27.98 7.12 29.10
N TYR A 12 27.01 7.78 29.75
CA TYR A 12 26.57 7.43 31.11
C TYR A 12 25.09 7.01 31.06
N ILE A 13 24.82 5.78 31.46
CA ILE A 13 23.44 5.25 31.59
C ILE A 13 23.29 4.83 33.05
N SER A 14 22.37 5.46 33.78
CA SER A 14 22.12 5.17 35.17
C SER A 14 21.52 3.77 35.38
N GLU A 15 21.69 3.18 36.56
CA GLU A 15 21.09 1.87 36.90
C GLU A 15 19.56 1.91 36.78
N ARG A 16 18.95 3.05 37.13
CA ARG A 16 17.50 3.27 36.99
C ARG A 16 17.10 3.19 35.54
N LEU A 17 17.79 3.90 34.65
CA LEU A 17 17.48 3.87 33.21
C LEU A 17 17.77 2.48 32.61
N GLN A 18 18.80 1.78 33.08
CA GLN A 18 19.04 0.38 32.65
C GLN A 18 17.86 -0.53 32.99
N LYS A 19 17.25 -0.37 34.19
CA LYS A 19 16.06 -1.11 34.60
C LYS A 19 14.84 -0.74 33.73
N SER A 20 14.64 0.55 33.43
CA SER A 20 13.54 1.00 32.53
C SER A 20 13.70 0.47 31.10
N LEU A 21 14.93 0.14 30.66
CA LEU A 21 15.18 -0.44 29.34
C LEU A 21 15.00 -1.97 29.28
N GLN A 22 15.02 -2.69 30.40
CA GLN A 22 14.91 -4.16 30.42
C GLN A 22 13.61 -4.68 29.74
N PRO A 23 12.42 -4.08 29.96
CA PRO A 23 11.19 -4.57 29.33
C PRO A 23 11.15 -4.46 27.80
N VAL A 24 12.09 -3.75 27.18
CA VAL A 24 12.16 -3.61 25.70
C VAL A 24 12.17 -4.96 25.00
N SER A 25 12.91 -5.95 25.52
CA SER A 25 12.97 -7.31 24.94
C SER A 25 11.74 -8.17 25.21
N ASN A 26 10.76 -7.67 25.96
CA ASN A 26 9.52 -8.38 26.27
C ASN A 26 8.28 -7.64 25.75
N SER A 27 8.48 -6.52 25.06
CA SER A 27 7.40 -5.67 24.56
C SER A 27 7.40 -5.63 23.04
N ALA A 28 6.22 -5.65 22.43
CA ALA A 28 6.10 -5.50 20.98
C ALA A 28 6.43 -4.07 20.53
N LEU A 29 6.02 -3.07 21.33
CA LEU A 29 6.29 -1.65 21.08
C LEU A 29 6.83 -0.99 22.35
N THR A 30 8.00 -0.37 22.26
CA THR A 30 8.51 0.54 23.27
C THR A 30 8.47 1.97 22.76
N ALA A 31 7.66 2.81 23.37
CA ALA A 31 7.55 4.24 23.08
C ALA A 31 8.41 5.04 24.04
N ILE A 32 9.41 5.77 23.53
CA ILE A 32 10.29 6.61 24.32
C ILE A 32 9.98 8.07 24.03
N THR A 33 9.35 8.74 24.98
CA THR A 33 8.86 10.10 24.79
C THR A 33 9.53 11.08 25.75
N ALA A 34 10.31 12.00 25.20
CA ALA A 34 10.89 13.10 25.94
C ALA A 34 11.32 14.23 24.98
N PRO A 35 11.40 15.49 25.42
CA PRO A 35 11.94 16.55 24.62
C PRO A 35 13.37 16.27 24.12
N MET A 36 13.87 17.16 23.29
CA MET A 36 15.23 17.05 22.75
C MET A 36 16.29 17.10 23.86
N GLY A 37 17.40 16.34 23.67
CA GLY A 37 18.55 16.40 24.57
C GLY A 37 18.43 15.59 25.84
N TYR A 38 17.38 14.80 26.04
CA TYR A 38 17.24 13.88 27.18
C TYR A 38 17.98 12.54 27.00
N GLY A 39 18.67 12.33 25.87
CA GLY A 39 19.49 11.16 25.64
C GLY A 39 18.73 9.92 25.14
N LYS A 40 17.51 10.06 24.59
CA LYS A 40 16.71 8.95 24.03
C LYS A 40 17.51 8.05 23.10
N THR A 41 18.03 8.62 22.02
CA THR A 41 18.85 7.92 21.03
C THR A 41 20.07 7.26 21.62
N THR A 42 20.75 7.93 22.57
CA THR A 42 21.93 7.41 23.28
C THR A 42 21.57 6.20 24.13
N ALA A 43 20.47 6.26 24.87
CA ALA A 43 19.98 5.18 25.72
C ALA A 43 19.64 3.94 24.90
N VAL A 44 18.89 4.10 23.79
CA VAL A 44 18.54 2.99 22.90
C VAL A 44 19.77 2.39 22.24
N ASN A 45 20.67 3.21 21.69
CA ASN A 45 21.88 2.72 21.04
C ASN A 45 22.79 1.98 22.02
N TRP A 46 22.89 2.45 23.26
CA TRP A 46 23.62 1.74 24.31
C TRP A 46 23.00 0.37 24.61
N TYR A 47 21.67 0.31 24.74
CA TYR A 47 20.93 -0.93 24.98
C TYR A 47 21.11 -1.93 23.83
N LEU A 48 20.87 -1.49 22.59
CA LEU A 48 21.03 -2.32 21.40
C LEU A 48 22.48 -2.80 21.20
N SER A 49 23.47 -1.98 21.54
CA SER A 49 24.88 -2.36 21.46
C SER A 49 25.27 -3.44 22.48
N ARG A 50 24.59 -3.53 23.61
CA ARG A 50 24.77 -4.65 24.56
C ARG A 50 24.13 -5.93 24.03
N LEU A 51 22.90 -5.83 23.53
CA LEU A 51 22.22 -6.98 22.93
C LEU A 51 23.02 -7.60 21.78
N ALA A 52 23.58 -6.77 20.90
CA ALA A 52 24.42 -7.24 19.79
C ALA A 52 25.70 -7.98 20.22
N LYS A 53 26.17 -7.75 21.46
CA LYS A 53 27.34 -8.47 22.03
C LYS A 53 26.94 -9.79 22.68
N ASP A 54 25.74 -9.86 23.20
CA ASP A 54 25.26 -10.96 24.02
C ASP A 54 24.43 -11.98 23.24
N SER A 55 23.92 -11.58 22.04
CA SER A 55 23.07 -12.42 21.16
C SER A 55 23.26 -12.06 19.67
N GLN A 56 22.90 -12.99 18.77
CA GLN A 56 22.84 -12.75 17.31
C GLN A 56 21.56 -11.97 16.93
N ALA A 57 21.24 -10.89 17.62
CA ALA A 57 20.05 -10.12 17.37
C ALA A 57 20.18 -9.28 16.08
N LEU A 58 19.15 -9.30 15.24
CA LEU A 58 19.03 -8.45 14.05
C LEU A 58 18.65 -7.03 14.49
N LEU A 59 19.47 -6.06 14.13
CA LEU A 59 19.25 -4.65 14.49
C LEU A 59 18.95 -3.83 13.25
N ILE A 60 17.75 -3.28 13.14
CA ILE A 60 17.31 -2.39 12.06
C ILE A 60 17.15 -0.98 12.64
N ARG A 61 17.87 0.01 12.10
CA ARG A 61 17.82 1.39 12.57
C ARG A 61 17.29 2.30 11.48
N ILE A 62 16.19 2.97 11.79
CA ILE A 62 15.49 3.89 10.90
C ILE A 62 15.51 5.27 11.54
N SER A 63 16.08 6.25 10.85
CA SER A 63 16.03 7.64 11.28
C SER A 63 15.09 8.43 10.39
N ILE A 64 14.17 9.16 11.00
CA ILE A 64 13.25 10.02 10.27
C ILE A 64 13.86 11.40 10.17
N TYR A 65 13.90 11.92 8.95
CA TYR A 65 14.50 13.22 8.66
C TYR A 65 13.62 14.10 7.76
N SER A 66 12.49 13.56 7.29
CA SER A 66 11.53 14.26 6.44
C SER A 66 10.11 14.09 6.96
N GLN A 67 9.25 15.07 6.70
CA GLN A 67 7.80 14.97 6.96
C GLN A 67 7.06 14.18 5.87
N ASN A 68 7.72 13.87 4.76
CA ASN A 68 7.15 13.17 3.62
C ASN A 68 7.21 11.66 3.83
N LEU A 69 6.05 10.98 3.75
CA LEU A 69 5.94 9.53 3.97
C LEU A 69 6.73 8.71 2.95
N SER A 70 6.81 9.14 1.69
CA SER A 70 7.57 8.40 0.66
C SER A 70 9.08 8.45 0.93
N ILE A 71 9.58 9.57 1.44
CA ILE A 71 10.99 9.67 1.88
C ILE A 71 11.22 8.79 3.11
N PHE A 72 10.32 8.82 4.09
CA PHE A 72 10.38 7.93 5.24
C PHE A 72 10.36 6.45 4.81
N TRP A 73 9.46 6.10 3.89
CA TRP A 73 9.38 4.73 3.38
C TRP A 73 10.68 4.28 2.73
N LYS A 74 11.32 5.15 1.95
CA LYS A 74 12.64 4.85 1.36
C LYS A 74 13.71 4.62 2.43
N SER A 75 13.66 5.36 3.53
CA SER A 75 14.55 5.12 4.68
C SER A 75 14.28 3.78 5.35
N VAL A 76 13.02 3.35 5.44
CA VAL A 76 12.65 2.00 5.92
C VAL A 76 13.24 0.94 5.00
N GLN A 77 13.00 1.04 3.68
CA GLN A 77 13.53 0.09 2.70
C GLN A 77 15.06 -0.03 2.80
N ASN A 78 15.75 1.09 2.83
CA ASN A 78 17.21 1.11 2.95
C ASN A 78 17.69 0.46 4.26
N ALA A 79 17.06 0.76 5.39
CA ALA A 79 17.44 0.18 6.69
C ALA A 79 17.27 -1.34 6.73
N PHE A 80 16.19 -1.86 6.12
CA PHE A 80 15.97 -3.31 5.98
C PHE A 80 17.00 -3.94 5.03
N SER A 81 17.27 -3.32 3.89
CA SER A 81 18.29 -3.80 2.94
C SER A 81 19.68 -3.84 3.57
N PHE A 82 20.10 -2.82 4.33
CA PHE A 82 21.37 -2.82 5.09
C PHE A 82 21.43 -3.94 6.13
N ALA A 83 20.30 -4.37 6.66
CA ALA A 83 20.20 -5.50 7.57
C ALA A 83 20.15 -6.86 6.85
N GLY A 84 20.30 -6.88 5.51
CA GLY A 84 20.24 -8.08 4.68
C GLY A 84 18.82 -8.55 4.34
N LEU A 85 17.81 -7.72 4.57
CA LEU A 85 16.40 -8.02 4.31
C LEU A 85 15.87 -7.20 3.13
N ASN A 86 16.06 -7.69 1.91
CA ASN A 86 15.74 -6.95 0.67
C ASN A 86 14.26 -7.06 0.25
N PHE A 87 13.43 -7.77 1.00
CA PHE A 87 12.04 -8.03 0.60
C PHE A 87 11.16 -6.79 0.51
N LEU A 88 11.54 -5.66 1.15
CA LEU A 88 10.80 -4.40 1.08
C LEU A 88 11.13 -3.52 -0.14
N GLU A 89 12.17 -3.81 -0.88
CA GLU A 89 12.67 -2.93 -1.97
C GLU A 89 11.62 -2.61 -3.03
N ASN A 90 10.72 -3.55 -3.29
CA ASN A 90 9.70 -3.44 -4.33
C ASN A 90 8.30 -3.07 -3.81
N TYR A 91 8.13 -2.79 -2.52
CA TYR A 91 6.84 -2.37 -1.97
C TYR A 91 6.76 -0.84 -1.89
N ASP A 92 5.67 -0.29 -2.42
CA ASP A 92 5.38 1.13 -2.28
C ASP A 92 4.96 1.49 -0.85
N CYS A 93 5.07 2.79 -0.52
CA CYS A 93 4.56 3.30 0.74
C CYS A 93 3.05 3.05 0.85
N PRO A 94 2.56 2.41 1.92
CA PRO A 94 1.13 2.14 2.05
C PRO A 94 0.32 3.45 2.08
N GLU A 95 -0.65 3.55 1.18
CA GLU A 95 -1.47 4.75 1.02
C GLU A 95 -2.78 4.67 1.81
N ASP A 96 -3.24 3.45 2.08
CA ASP A 96 -4.50 3.17 2.77
C ASP A 96 -4.37 2.07 3.84
N GLU A 97 -5.47 1.81 4.53
CA GLU A 97 -5.53 0.86 5.63
C GLU A 97 -5.35 -0.60 5.19
N ALA A 98 -5.77 -0.93 3.98
CA ALA A 98 -5.64 -2.28 3.44
C ALA A 98 -4.20 -2.58 3.01
N SER A 99 -3.56 -1.66 2.29
CA SER A 99 -2.14 -1.78 1.93
C SER A 99 -1.23 -1.82 3.15
N ALA A 100 -1.57 -1.04 4.19
CA ALA A 100 -0.90 -1.10 5.49
C ALA A 100 -1.09 -2.44 6.21
N GLY A 101 -2.31 -3.01 6.16
CA GLY A 101 -2.62 -4.33 6.72
C GLY A 101 -1.85 -5.44 6.03
N PHE A 102 -1.85 -5.42 4.71
CA PHE A 102 -1.10 -6.35 3.87
C PHE A 102 0.42 -6.31 4.13
N LEU A 103 1.00 -5.10 4.15
CA LEU A 103 2.41 -4.93 4.46
C LEU A 103 2.76 -5.44 5.86
N THR A 104 1.85 -5.26 6.83
CA THR A 104 2.01 -5.81 8.18
C THR A 104 2.10 -7.35 8.15
N GLU A 105 1.25 -8.02 7.38
CA GLU A 105 1.28 -9.49 7.25
C GLU A 105 2.60 -9.98 6.65
N ILE A 106 3.09 -9.32 5.60
CA ILE A 106 4.39 -9.64 5.00
C ILE A 106 5.54 -9.43 5.98
N LEU A 107 5.54 -8.29 6.68
CA LEU A 107 6.55 -8.00 7.70
C LEU A 107 6.54 -9.07 8.80
N CYS A 108 5.37 -9.43 9.32
CA CYS A 108 5.24 -10.48 10.33
C CYS A 108 5.79 -11.81 9.81
N TYR A 109 5.39 -12.26 8.62
CA TYR A 109 5.82 -13.52 8.02
C TYR A 109 7.33 -13.58 7.78
N GLN A 110 7.94 -12.49 7.32
CA GLN A 110 9.38 -12.46 7.05
C GLN A 110 10.21 -12.35 8.34
N LEU A 111 9.74 -11.56 9.29
CA LEU A 111 10.44 -11.33 10.56
C LEU A 111 10.29 -12.50 11.55
N GLU A 112 9.25 -13.31 11.44
CA GLU A 112 9.09 -14.55 12.23
C GLU A 112 10.27 -15.54 12.03
N LYS A 113 10.91 -15.47 10.85
CA LYS A 113 12.06 -16.31 10.51
C LYS A 113 13.38 -15.87 11.17
N CYS A 114 13.39 -14.68 11.77
CA CYS A 114 14.56 -14.15 12.46
C CYS A 114 14.58 -14.65 13.91
N GLU A 115 15.76 -14.86 14.51
CA GLU A 115 15.83 -15.28 15.92
C GLU A 115 15.29 -14.19 16.86
N ASN A 116 15.89 -12.99 16.83
CA ASN A 116 15.41 -11.81 17.55
C ASN A 116 15.65 -10.57 16.68
N CYS A 117 14.64 -9.74 16.50
CA CYS A 117 14.69 -8.56 15.67
C CYS A 117 14.29 -7.30 16.44
N TYR A 118 15.16 -6.30 16.44
CA TYR A 118 14.91 -4.98 17.05
C TYR A 118 14.88 -3.91 15.96
N ILE A 119 13.74 -3.24 15.81
CA ILE A 119 13.56 -2.16 14.85
C ILE A 119 13.49 -0.84 15.62
N PHE A 120 14.52 -0.02 15.50
CA PHE A 120 14.59 1.27 16.16
C PHE A 120 14.25 2.40 15.17
N ILE A 121 13.19 3.15 15.46
CA ILE A 121 12.74 4.32 14.71
C ILE A 121 13.01 5.57 15.55
N ASP A 122 13.92 6.42 15.07
CA ASP A 122 14.30 7.65 15.77
C ASP A 122 13.65 8.89 15.12
N ASP A 123 13.45 9.92 15.95
CA ASP A 123 12.86 11.21 15.58
C ASP A 123 11.43 11.12 14.96
N PHE A 124 10.62 10.19 15.45
CA PHE A 124 9.26 9.92 14.94
C PHE A 124 8.34 11.16 14.91
N HIS A 125 8.57 12.13 15.79
CA HIS A 125 7.83 13.40 15.83
C HIS A 125 7.92 14.26 14.57
N LEU A 126 8.83 13.96 13.65
CA LEU A 126 8.96 14.65 12.36
C LEU A 126 7.85 14.23 11.39
N LEU A 127 7.32 13.02 11.50
CA LEU A 127 6.16 12.60 10.74
C LEU A 127 4.90 13.19 11.36
N LYS A 128 4.17 13.98 10.57
CA LYS A 128 2.91 14.61 10.98
C LYS A 128 1.68 13.88 10.46
N ASP A 129 1.88 12.72 9.86
CA ASP A 129 0.84 11.93 9.23
C ASP A 129 0.38 10.81 10.18
N ASP A 130 -0.87 10.87 10.63
CA ASP A 130 -1.44 9.92 11.58
C ASP A 130 -1.49 8.47 11.06
N ARG A 131 -1.41 8.29 9.73
CA ARG A 131 -1.33 6.96 9.11
C ARG A 131 -0.09 6.19 9.57
N ALA A 132 1.04 6.89 9.74
CA ALA A 132 2.27 6.26 10.24
C ALA A 132 2.10 5.72 11.67
N THR A 133 1.46 6.48 12.56
CA THR A 133 1.16 6.03 13.93
C THR A 133 0.21 4.84 13.92
N THR A 134 -0.86 4.90 13.13
CA THR A 134 -1.84 3.83 13.00
C THR A 134 -1.19 2.55 12.48
N PHE A 135 -0.32 2.65 11.48
CA PHE A 135 0.45 1.53 10.94
C PHE A 135 1.34 0.88 12.00
N LEU A 136 2.13 1.68 12.74
CA LEU A 136 3.01 1.17 13.79
C LEU A 136 2.25 0.49 14.93
N CYS A 137 1.14 1.06 15.38
CA CYS A 137 0.32 0.48 16.44
C CYS A 137 -0.36 -0.83 16.00
N ARG A 138 -0.82 -0.91 14.74
CA ARG A 138 -1.33 -2.15 14.14
C ARG A 138 -0.26 -3.22 14.06
N MET A 139 0.89 -2.85 13.52
CA MET A 139 2.03 -3.74 13.43
C MET A 139 2.40 -4.27 14.81
N ALA A 140 2.51 -3.41 15.83
CA ALA A 140 2.79 -3.81 17.21
C ALA A 140 1.75 -4.79 17.80
N GLY A 141 0.49 -4.69 17.36
CA GLY A 141 -0.57 -5.63 17.74
C GLY A 141 -0.43 -7.03 17.15
N ARG A 142 0.35 -7.20 16.06
CA ARG A 142 0.40 -8.44 15.27
C ARG A 142 1.79 -9.06 15.16
N ILE A 143 2.86 -8.30 15.38
CA ILE A 143 4.22 -8.82 15.24
C ILE A 143 4.49 -10.01 16.16
N PRO A 144 5.32 -10.99 15.73
CA PRO A 144 5.74 -12.12 16.53
C PRO A 144 6.48 -11.69 17.82
N GLU A 145 6.58 -12.60 18.78
CA GLU A 145 7.19 -12.32 20.09
C GLU A 145 8.70 -12.02 20.01
N ASN A 146 9.36 -12.48 18.95
CA ASN A 146 10.78 -12.24 18.69
C ASN A 146 11.07 -10.88 18.00
N VAL A 147 10.04 -10.05 17.75
CA VAL A 147 10.18 -8.76 17.06
C VAL A 147 9.80 -7.62 18.00
N HIS A 148 10.69 -6.65 18.14
CA HIS A 148 10.56 -5.53 19.08
C HIS A 148 10.70 -4.20 18.34
N LEU A 149 9.65 -3.37 18.38
CA LEU A 149 9.66 -2.00 17.86
C LEU A 149 10.07 -1.04 18.98
N ILE A 150 11.03 -0.17 18.71
CA ILE A 150 11.44 0.90 19.60
C ILE A 150 11.27 2.21 18.85
N VAL A 151 10.45 3.11 19.37
CA VAL A 151 10.15 4.39 18.73
C VAL A 151 10.48 5.54 19.64
N ALA A 152 11.41 6.41 19.22
CA ALA A 152 11.77 7.61 19.95
C ALA A 152 11.07 8.85 19.34
N SER A 153 10.40 9.62 20.17
CA SER A 153 9.64 10.82 19.78
C SER A 153 9.86 11.97 20.77
N ARG A 154 9.62 13.22 20.32
CA ARG A 154 9.59 14.37 21.24
C ARG A 154 8.25 14.52 21.94
N ASN A 155 7.18 14.16 21.27
CA ASN A 155 5.81 14.28 21.75
C ASN A 155 5.17 12.90 21.89
N HIS A 156 4.15 12.79 22.71
CA HIS A 156 3.29 11.62 22.71
C HIS A 156 2.65 11.45 21.32
N PHE A 157 2.71 10.25 20.79
CA PHE A 157 2.20 9.94 19.45
C PHE A 157 1.17 8.81 19.45
N ILE A 158 1.00 8.10 20.57
CA ILE A 158 0.05 6.99 20.73
C ILE A 158 -1.20 7.54 21.41
N SER A 159 -2.38 7.34 20.81
CA SER A 159 -3.67 7.72 21.41
C SER A 159 -4.07 6.77 22.55
N ASP A 160 -4.94 7.25 23.43
CA ASP A 160 -5.45 6.44 24.57
C ASP A 160 -6.12 5.15 24.11
N ASP A 161 -6.82 5.17 22.98
CA ASP A 161 -7.42 3.97 22.40
C ASP A 161 -6.38 2.89 22.06
N TRP A 162 -5.24 3.30 21.48
CA TRP A 162 -4.17 2.37 21.16
C TRP A 162 -3.42 1.89 22.41
N ILE A 163 -3.29 2.74 23.44
CA ILE A 163 -2.70 2.33 24.73
C ILE A 163 -3.53 1.19 25.32
N VAL A 164 -4.86 1.31 25.32
CA VAL A 164 -5.77 0.27 25.83
C VAL A 164 -5.69 -1.01 24.96
N ARG A 165 -5.68 -0.87 23.63
CA ARG A 165 -5.63 -2.02 22.69
C ARG A 165 -4.34 -2.82 22.79
N LEU A 166 -3.20 -2.16 22.91
CA LEU A 166 -1.89 -2.80 23.00
C LEU A 166 -1.64 -3.40 24.39
N GLY A 167 -2.19 -2.80 25.46
CA GLY A 167 -2.08 -3.30 26.82
C GLY A 167 -0.65 -3.66 27.21
N GLY A 168 -0.41 -4.88 27.66
CA GLY A 168 0.91 -5.37 28.08
C GLY A 168 1.96 -5.50 26.96
N ARG A 169 1.57 -5.34 25.67
CA ARG A 169 2.50 -5.31 24.53
C ARG A 169 3.19 -3.95 24.35
N LEU A 170 2.70 -2.90 25.03
CA LEU A 170 3.26 -1.54 25.00
C LEU A 170 4.07 -1.27 26.27
N HIS A 171 5.32 -0.88 26.09
CA HIS A 171 6.18 -0.31 27.13
C HIS A 171 6.41 1.17 26.87
N ARG A 172 6.38 2.01 27.91
CA ARG A 172 6.62 3.45 27.82
C ARG A 172 7.78 3.89 28.70
N ILE A 173 8.66 4.67 28.12
CA ILE A 173 9.77 5.35 28.80
C ILE A 173 9.55 6.86 28.62
N GLU A 174 9.42 7.57 29.70
CA GLU A 174 9.06 8.99 29.70
C GLU A 174 10.19 9.89 30.24
N ILE A 175 9.94 11.19 30.32
CA ILE A 175 10.92 12.20 30.77
C ILE A 175 11.53 11.81 32.12
N ASP A 176 10.71 11.34 33.06
CA ASP A 176 11.15 11.02 34.43
C ASP A 176 12.12 9.86 34.48
N ASP A 177 12.07 8.94 33.50
CA ASP A 177 13.05 7.85 33.38
C ASP A 177 14.41 8.33 32.84
N LEU A 178 14.40 9.40 32.04
CA LEU A 178 15.56 9.91 31.31
C LEU A 178 16.29 11.04 32.03
N ARG A 179 15.61 11.84 32.86
CA ARG A 179 16.25 12.93 33.59
C ARG A 179 17.22 12.42 34.68
N LEU A 180 18.32 13.10 34.84
CA LEU A 180 19.27 12.79 35.90
C LEU A 180 18.79 13.33 37.27
N ASN A 181 18.79 12.50 38.28
CA ASN A 181 18.64 12.94 39.67
C ASN A 181 19.99 13.40 40.24
N ALA A 182 19.97 13.96 41.47
CA ALA A 182 21.17 14.50 42.10
C ALA A 182 22.32 13.46 42.25
N GLY A 183 21.98 12.21 42.61
CA GLY A 183 22.97 11.14 42.77
C GLY A 183 23.57 10.73 41.42
N GLU A 184 22.72 10.58 40.37
CA GLU A 184 23.13 10.27 39.01
C GLU A 184 23.98 11.39 38.40
N LEU A 185 23.61 12.64 38.62
CA LEU A 185 24.39 13.81 38.21
C LEU A 185 25.77 13.81 38.82
N SER A 186 25.85 13.60 40.12
CA SER A 186 27.14 13.49 40.84
C SER A 186 28.01 12.34 40.31
N ALA A 187 27.41 11.18 40.04
CA ALA A 187 28.12 10.03 39.46
C ALA A 187 28.62 10.34 38.01
N TYR A 188 27.82 11.01 37.20
CA TYR A 188 28.23 11.45 35.87
C TYR A 188 29.40 12.42 35.89
N ILE A 189 29.35 13.45 36.76
CA ILE A 189 30.41 14.47 36.90
C ILE A 189 31.73 13.79 37.31
N ARG A 190 31.70 12.89 38.28
CA ARG A 190 32.90 12.11 38.71
C ARG A 190 33.45 11.29 37.54
N ARG A 191 32.61 10.69 36.74
CA ARG A 191 33.03 9.93 35.55
C ARG A 191 33.66 10.80 34.46
N CYS A 192 33.26 12.08 34.37
CA CYS A 192 33.90 13.05 33.49
C CYS A 192 35.29 13.52 33.96
N GLY A 193 35.80 13.05 35.12
CA GLY A 193 37.11 13.43 35.68
C GLY A 193 37.11 14.81 36.29
N THR A 194 35.97 15.32 36.77
CA THR A 194 35.86 16.60 37.46
C THR A 194 35.11 16.45 38.76
N SER A 195 35.35 17.38 39.69
CA SER A 195 34.63 17.51 40.96
C SER A 195 34.02 18.91 41.05
N LEU A 196 32.74 18.98 41.35
CA LEU A 196 32.02 20.21 41.68
C LEU A 196 31.79 20.25 43.20
N THR A 197 31.74 21.44 43.76
CA THR A 197 31.32 21.61 45.17
C THR A 197 29.82 21.33 45.28
N ASP A 198 29.31 21.01 46.46
CA ASP A 198 27.91 20.72 46.69
C ASP A 198 27.02 21.88 46.25
N SER A 199 27.44 23.13 46.44
CA SER A 199 26.73 24.34 45.96
C SER A 199 26.71 24.42 44.43
N GLN A 200 27.80 24.07 43.76
CA GLN A 200 27.86 24.05 42.28
C GLN A 200 27.01 22.91 41.71
N LEU A 201 26.98 21.76 42.42
CA LEU A 201 26.15 20.64 42.04
C LEU A 201 24.67 20.98 42.13
N GLU A 202 24.26 21.64 43.25
CA GLU A 202 22.89 22.09 43.44
C GLU A 202 22.48 23.17 42.39
N GLN A 203 23.37 24.11 42.11
CA GLN A 203 23.19 25.10 41.08
C GLN A 203 23.00 24.47 39.69
N LEU A 204 23.83 23.49 39.33
CA LEU A 204 23.77 22.77 38.06
C LEU A 204 22.48 21.97 37.97
N LEU A 205 22.08 21.27 39.04
CA LEU A 205 20.82 20.51 39.04
C LEU A 205 19.61 21.44 38.89
N LYS A 206 19.60 22.56 39.60
CA LYS A 206 18.50 23.55 39.52
C LYS A 206 18.41 24.27 38.17
N SER A 207 19.56 24.52 37.53
CA SER A 207 19.60 25.17 36.23
C SER A 207 19.28 24.24 35.09
N SER A 208 19.65 22.97 35.17
CA SER A 208 19.45 21.95 34.15
C SER A 208 18.18 21.12 34.35
N GLU A 209 17.60 21.09 35.56
CA GLU A 209 16.47 20.23 35.95
C GLU A 209 16.72 18.76 35.61
N GLY A 210 17.99 18.32 35.64
CA GLY A 210 18.41 16.98 35.26
C GLY A 210 18.41 16.69 33.76
N TRP A 211 18.18 17.71 32.93
CA TRP A 211 18.23 17.62 31.48
C TRP A 211 19.67 17.41 30.98
N PHE A 212 19.95 16.22 30.42
CA PHE A 212 21.32 15.81 30.08
C PHE A 212 22.04 16.80 29.15
N ALA A 213 21.39 17.32 28.13
CA ALA A 213 22.01 18.27 27.20
C ALA A 213 22.39 19.58 27.91
N ALA A 214 21.55 20.08 28.80
CA ALA A 214 21.88 21.27 29.60
C ALA A 214 23.03 21.00 30.55
N VAL A 215 23.05 19.85 31.23
CA VAL A 215 24.17 19.42 32.07
C VAL A 215 25.49 19.38 31.27
N TYR A 216 25.46 18.73 30.10
CA TYR A 216 26.63 18.61 29.23
C TYR A 216 27.16 19.97 28.76
N LEU A 217 26.29 20.87 28.29
CA LEU A 217 26.69 22.20 27.82
C LEU A 217 27.21 23.11 28.94
N ASN A 218 26.60 23.01 30.13
CA ASN A 218 27.13 23.73 31.33
C ASN A 218 28.51 23.23 31.71
N LEU A 219 28.76 21.92 31.68
CA LEU A 219 30.09 21.35 31.95
C LEU A 219 31.10 21.70 30.85
N CYS A 220 30.70 21.81 29.58
CA CYS A 220 31.55 22.33 28.51
C CYS A 220 31.97 23.78 28.78
N SER A 221 31.07 24.65 29.20
CA SER A 221 31.37 26.02 29.57
C SER A 221 32.26 26.09 30.81
N PHE A 222 31.93 25.34 31.84
CA PHE A 222 32.73 25.24 33.07
C PHE A 222 34.18 24.81 32.79
N SER A 223 34.36 23.84 31.87
CA SER A 223 35.69 23.38 31.44
C SER A 223 36.54 24.49 30.79
N LYS A 224 35.90 25.46 30.14
CA LYS A 224 36.55 26.56 29.43
C LYS A 224 36.75 27.81 30.30
N SER A 225 35.75 28.21 31.04
CA SER A 225 35.70 29.46 31.83
C SER A 225 35.96 29.27 33.34
N GLY A 226 35.73 28.07 33.87
CA GLY A 226 35.72 27.81 35.30
C GLY A 226 34.45 28.23 36.02
N GLU A 227 33.45 28.79 35.31
CA GLU A 227 32.20 29.22 35.88
C GLU A 227 31.02 28.50 35.24
N LEU A 228 29.99 28.18 36.05
CA LEU A 228 28.76 27.59 35.50
C LEU A 228 27.87 28.74 34.97
N PRO A 229 27.47 28.71 33.68
CA PRO A 229 26.53 29.72 33.17
C PRO A 229 25.18 29.60 33.88
N GLY A 230 24.53 30.74 34.08
CA GLY A 230 23.19 30.79 34.67
C GLY A 230 22.10 30.20 33.76
N LYS A 231 20.84 30.25 34.21
CA LYS A 231 19.67 29.80 33.43
C LYS A 231 19.62 30.56 32.10
N THR A 232 19.85 29.85 30.98
CA THR A 232 19.64 30.35 29.63
C THR A 232 18.42 29.63 29.04
N SER A 233 17.49 30.39 28.49
CA SER A 233 16.18 29.91 28.05
C SER A 233 16.20 29.14 26.71
N ASP A 234 17.32 29.24 25.94
CA ASP A 234 17.41 28.62 24.60
C ASP A 234 18.68 27.75 24.49
N ILE A 235 18.48 26.44 24.48
CA ILE A 235 19.55 25.45 24.33
C ILE A 235 20.29 25.60 23.00
N TYR A 236 19.63 26.06 21.94
CA TYR A 236 20.27 26.28 20.65
C TYR A 236 21.24 27.46 20.71
N GLN A 237 20.93 28.50 21.47
CA GLN A 237 21.85 29.61 21.71
C GLN A 237 23.07 29.15 22.48
N MET A 238 22.87 28.34 23.53
CA MET A 238 23.99 27.74 24.30
C MET A 238 24.84 26.83 23.42
N PHE A 239 24.21 26.01 22.61
CA PHE A 239 24.92 25.12 21.69
C PHE A 239 25.70 25.91 20.63
N SER A 240 25.09 26.90 20.01
CA SER A 240 25.76 27.75 19.04
C SER A 240 26.93 28.52 19.64
N ALA A 241 26.76 29.10 20.83
CA ALA A 241 27.84 29.81 21.55
C ALA A 241 29.01 28.87 21.90
N SER A 242 28.74 27.64 22.25
CA SER A 242 29.77 26.68 22.70
C SER A 242 30.44 25.94 21.55
N MET A 243 29.73 25.67 20.45
CA MET A 243 30.16 24.76 19.41
C MET A 243 30.36 25.42 18.03
N LEU A 244 29.51 26.36 17.64
CA LEU A 244 29.58 27.02 16.32
C LEU A 244 30.35 28.34 16.34
N ASN A 245 30.03 29.24 17.29
CA ASN A 245 30.63 30.59 17.31
C ASN A 245 32.17 30.59 17.44
N PRO A 246 32.81 29.63 18.11
CA PRO A 246 34.26 29.57 18.17
C PRO A 246 34.95 29.13 16.88
N LEU A 247 34.21 28.63 15.89
CA LEU A 247 34.76 28.19 14.61
C LEU A 247 35.10 29.39 13.67
N PRO A 248 36.09 29.24 12.82
CA PRO A 248 36.30 30.17 11.70
C PRO A 248 35.08 30.30 10.81
N GLU A 249 34.89 31.47 10.21
CA GLU A 249 33.68 31.78 9.40
C GLU A 249 33.52 30.80 8.20
N ASP A 250 34.61 30.42 7.54
CA ASP A 250 34.58 29.44 6.46
C ASP A 250 34.09 28.06 6.87
N ARG A 251 34.34 27.64 8.13
CA ARG A 251 33.84 26.40 8.70
C ARG A 251 32.40 26.50 9.20
N LYS A 252 32.00 27.67 9.69
CA LYS A 252 30.60 27.94 10.03
C LYS A 252 29.71 27.85 8.80
N GLU A 253 30.15 28.47 7.70
CA GLU A 253 29.44 28.43 6.45
C GLU A 253 29.34 27.00 5.90
N PHE A 254 30.45 26.23 5.95
CA PHE A 254 30.47 24.82 5.58
C PHE A 254 29.43 24.01 6.38
N LEU A 255 29.44 24.09 7.72
CA LEU A 255 28.48 23.41 8.56
C LEU A 255 27.04 23.88 8.30
N SER A 256 26.86 25.17 8.05
CA SER A 256 25.53 25.73 7.75
C SER A 256 24.99 25.20 6.42
N ALA A 257 25.81 25.13 5.40
CA ALA A 257 25.43 24.57 4.11
C ALA A 257 25.08 23.08 4.24
N MET A 258 25.93 22.29 4.91
CA MET A 258 25.70 20.84 5.09
C MET A 258 24.57 20.52 6.05
N GLY A 259 24.11 21.45 6.87
CA GLY A 259 22.93 21.28 7.70
C GLY A 259 21.62 21.13 6.93
N LEU A 260 21.59 21.42 5.63
CA LEU A 260 20.43 21.17 4.76
C LEU A 260 20.29 19.69 4.40
N ALA A 261 21.38 18.94 4.34
CA ALA A 261 21.36 17.51 4.07
C ALA A 261 20.96 16.72 5.31
N ASP A 262 20.32 15.60 5.09
CA ASP A 262 19.98 14.64 6.14
C ASP A 262 21.14 13.68 6.40
N GLU A 263 21.74 13.22 5.31
CA GLU A 263 22.94 12.43 5.23
C GLU A 263 23.77 12.95 4.04
N PHE A 264 25.06 12.83 4.14
CA PHE A 264 25.95 13.32 3.10
C PHE A 264 27.24 12.49 3.02
N THR A 265 27.81 12.45 1.83
CA THR A 265 29.11 11.83 1.55
C THR A 265 30.14 12.92 1.26
N GLU A 266 31.43 12.57 1.30
CA GLU A 266 32.49 13.51 0.91
C GLU A 266 32.28 14.04 -0.52
N GLU A 267 31.89 13.18 -1.46
CA GLU A 267 31.59 13.59 -2.85
C GLU A 267 30.44 14.61 -2.93
N MET A 268 29.37 14.39 -2.13
CA MET A 268 28.27 15.35 -2.04
C MET A 268 28.74 16.70 -1.50
N GLU A 269 29.54 16.69 -0.43
CA GLU A 269 30.05 17.91 0.20
C GLU A 269 30.95 18.70 -0.72
N GLU A 270 31.92 18.03 -1.41
CA GLU A 270 32.77 18.64 -2.42
C GLU A 270 31.95 19.27 -3.54
N PHE A 271 30.92 18.55 -3.99
CA PHE A 271 30.01 19.08 -5.00
C PHE A 271 29.27 20.32 -4.49
N ILE A 272 28.65 20.27 -3.31
CA ILE A 272 27.81 21.34 -2.74
C ILE A 272 28.64 22.57 -2.41
N THR A 273 29.76 22.41 -1.70
CA THR A 273 30.55 23.51 -1.15
C THR A 273 31.67 24.00 -2.09
N LYS A 274 32.03 23.22 -3.10
CA LYS A 274 33.21 23.46 -3.99
C LYS A 274 34.55 23.52 -3.22
N ARG A 275 34.68 22.76 -2.13
CA ARG A 275 35.88 22.70 -1.30
C ARG A 275 36.66 21.43 -1.58
N GLU A 276 37.98 21.51 -1.54
CA GLU A 276 38.90 20.37 -1.69
C GLU A 276 39.39 19.82 -0.34
N ASP A 277 39.17 20.55 0.76
CA ASP A 277 39.61 20.17 2.11
C ASP A 277 38.52 19.45 2.97
N VAL A 278 37.45 18.99 2.34
CA VAL A 278 36.29 18.33 2.98
C VAL A 278 36.71 17.17 3.86
N HIS A 279 37.54 16.24 3.36
CA HIS A 279 38.05 15.10 4.12
C HIS A 279 38.71 15.50 5.45
N GLN A 280 39.50 16.57 5.41
CA GLN A 280 40.21 17.05 6.61
C GLN A 280 39.23 17.65 7.62
N ILE A 281 38.22 18.39 7.14
CA ILE A 281 37.18 18.98 7.98
C ILE A 281 36.37 17.87 8.66
N LEU A 282 35.90 16.88 7.92
CA LEU A 282 35.12 15.76 8.48
C LEU A 282 35.89 14.93 9.47
N LYS A 283 37.14 14.60 9.16
CA LYS A 283 38.03 13.88 10.06
C LYS A 283 38.28 14.65 11.37
N MET A 284 38.41 15.96 11.29
CA MET A 284 38.53 16.82 12.47
C MET A 284 37.23 16.84 13.28
N LEU A 285 36.10 17.07 12.64
CA LEU A 285 34.76 17.14 13.28
C LEU A 285 34.41 15.80 13.96
N THR A 286 34.64 14.69 13.29
CA THR A 286 34.38 13.34 13.83
C THR A 286 35.31 13.03 15.01
N ARG A 287 36.61 13.38 14.94
CA ARG A 287 37.55 13.17 16.06
C ARG A 287 37.27 14.06 17.29
N GLN A 288 36.72 15.23 17.08
CA GLN A 288 36.34 16.14 18.17
C GLN A 288 34.96 15.80 18.77
N ASN A 289 34.31 14.72 18.31
CA ASN A 289 32.89 14.41 18.62
C ASN A 289 31.97 15.64 18.47
N ALA A 290 32.18 16.38 17.38
CA ALA A 290 31.48 17.62 17.10
C ALA A 290 30.04 17.41 16.60
N PHE A 291 29.33 16.41 17.16
CA PHE A 291 27.97 16.09 16.78
C PHE A 291 27.80 15.68 15.30
N VAL A 292 28.88 15.15 14.71
CA VAL A 292 28.93 14.52 13.39
C VAL A 292 29.29 13.06 13.56
N THR A 293 28.48 12.18 13.00
CA THR A 293 28.68 10.73 13.09
C THR A 293 28.93 10.16 11.70
N CYS A 294 29.98 9.35 11.53
CA CYS A 294 30.16 8.51 10.37
C CYS A 294 29.31 7.24 10.55
N LEU A 295 28.51 6.88 9.56
CA LEU A 295 27.66 5.68 9.62
C LEU A 295 28.49 4.40 9.40
N ASN A 296 27.86 3.25 9.53
CA ASN A 296 28.53 1.94 9.49
C ASN A 296 29.15 1.60 8.11
N ASP A 297 28.76 2.28 7.04
CA ASP A 297 29.35 2.17 5.71
C ASP A 297 30.73 2.84 5.57
N GLY A 298 31.12 3.64 6.56
CA GLY A 298 32.40 4.35 6.57
C GLY A 298 32.52 5.53 5.60
N GLN A 299 31.44 5.85 4.87
CA GLN A 299 31.42 6.87 3.79
C GLN A 299 30.34 7.93 4.00
N THR A 300 29.25 7.58 4.68
CA THR A 300 28.11 8.47 4.92
C THR A 300 28.22 9.12 6.28
N TYR A 301 28.02 10.41 6.32
CA TYR A 301 28.04 11.24 7.53
C TYR A 301 26.65 11.77 7.83
N ARG A 302 26.39 11.98 9.10
CA ARG A 302 25.13 12.56 9.59
C ARG A 302 25.41 13.53 10.73
N PHE A 303 24.72 14.66 10.72
CA PHE A 303 24.69 15.55 11.87
C PHE A 303 23.76 15.04 12.96
N HIS A 304 24.20 15.13 14.19
CA HIS A 304 23.28 15.06 15.32
C HIS A 304 22.23 16.18 15.19
N HIS A 305 20.97 15.88 15.50
CA HIS A 305 19.86 16.81 15.22
C HIS A 305 20.04 18.20 15.83
N MET A 306 20.72 18.36 17.00
CA MET A 306 21.05 19.69 17.55
C MET A 306 22.00 20.46 16.66
N MET A 307 23.05 19.81 16.14
CA MET A 307 23.97 20.43 15.18
C MET A 307 23.23 20.81 13.90
N LYS A 308 22.41 19.92 13.38
CA LYS A 308 21.61 20.16 12.18
C LYS A 308 20.68 21.37 12.34
N GLU A 309 19.96 21.47 13.45
CA GLU A 309 19.07 22.61 13.72
C GLU A 309 19.85 23.93 13.87
N CYS A 310 20.99 23.92 14.56
CA CYS A 310 21.84 25.09 14.69
C CYS A 310 22.47 25.49 13.36
N ALA A 311 22.92 24.52 12.56
CA ALA A 311 23.45 24.71 11.22
C ALA A 311 22.37 25.30 10.29
N PHE A 312 21.15 24.80 10.37
CA PHE A 312 20.02 25.32 9.59
C PHE A 312 19.63 26.75 9.99
N ARG A 313 19.65 27.08 11.28
CA ARG A 313 19.45 28.47 11.76
C ARG A 313 20.55 29.40 11.24
N ALA A 314 21.81 28.93 11.30
CA ALA A 314 22.93 29.70 10.76
C ALA A 314 22.82 29.88 9.24
N PHE A 315 22.38 28.84 8.51
CA PHE A 315 22.13 28.94 7.07
C PHE A 315 21.12 30.05 6.72
N ARG A 316 20.05 30.19 7.51
CA ARG A 316 19.05 31.26 7.32
C ARG A 316 19.57 32.66 7.55
N THR A 317 20.73 32.84 8.16
CA THR A 317 21.38 34.14 8.34
C THR A 317 22.32 34.49 7.19
N LEU A 318 22.57 33.56 6.26
CA LEU A 318 23.31 33.84 5.04
C LEU A 318 22.47 34.78 4.15
N ASP A 319 23.16 35.56 3.32
CA ASP A 319 22.48 36.38 2.32
C ASP A 319 21.74 35.53 1.28
N ASP A 320 20.72 36.10 0.65
CA ASP A 320 19.83 35.39 -0.27
C ASP A 320 20.61 34.79 -1.46
N SER A 321 21.68 35.43 -1.90
CA SER A 321 22.49 34.95 -3.03
C SER A 321 23.26 33.65 -2.67
N ARG A 322 23.78 33.57 -1.44
CA ARG A 322 24.42 32.36 -0.92
C ARG A 322 23.44 31.23 -0.67
N GLN A 323 22.28 31.55 -0.07
CA GLN A 323 21.21 30.58 0.11
C GLN A 323 20.78 30.01 -1.26
N ALA A 324 20.55 30.86 -2.25
CA ALA A 324 20.20 30.46 -3.61
C ALA A 324 21.28 29.58 -4.25
N PHE A 325 22.55 29.94 -4.10
CA PHE A 325 23.69 29.15 -4.58
C PHE A 325 23.68 27.72 -4.03
N TYR A 326 23.47 27.54 -2.73
CA TYR A 326 23.43 26.22 -2.10
C TYR A 326 22.19 25.44 -2.50
N TYR A 327 21.00 26.04 -2.53
CA TYR A 327 19.78 25.34 -2.98
C TYR A 327 19.90 24.86 -4.43
N GLU A 328 20.51 25.65 -5.31
CA GLU A 328 20.76 25.23 -6.71
C GLU A 328 21.68 24.02 -6.78
N ARG A 329 22.74 24.01 -5.99
CA ARG A 329 23.68 22.89 -5.99
C ARG A 329 23.09 21.62 -5.38
N TYR A 330 22.31 21.75 -4.33
CA TYR A 330 21.53 20.63 -3.78
C TYR A 330 20.56 20.06 -4.81
N GLY A 331 19.81 20.92 -5.48
CA GLY A 331 18.92 20.52 -6.55
C GLY A 331 19.65 19.76 -7.66
N ALA A 332 20.77 20.29 -8.12
CA ALA A 332 21.58 19.67 -9.16
C ALA A 332 22.21 18.33 -8.73
N TRP A 333 22.67 18.22 -7.48
CA TRP A 333 23.18 16.96 -6.92
C TRP A 333 22.10 15.90 -6.91
N TYR A 334 20.95 16.20 -6.31
CA TYR A 334 19.84 15.26 -6.21
C TYR A 334 19.26 14.89 -7.59
N GLU A 335 19.18 15.85 -8.53
CA GLU A 335 18.75 15.59 -9.89
C GLU A 335 19.70 14.62 -10.62
N LYS A 336 21.04 14.81 -10.46
CA LYS A 336 22.06 13.92 -11.04
C LYS A 336 21.94 12.49 -10.51
N HIS A 337 21.57 12.32 -9.23
CA HIS A 337 21.49 11.02 -8.55
C HIS A 337 20.07 10.42 -8.54
N GLY A 338 19.11 10.98 -9.32
CA GLY A 338 17.76 10.45 -9.42
C GLY A 338 16.88 10.67 -8.19
N ALA A 339 17.36 11.45 -7.20
CA ALA A 339 16.58 11.78 -6.00
C ALA A 339 15.65 12.99 -6.27
N TYR A 340 14.72 12.82 -7.22
CA TYR A 340 13.93 13.90 -7.80
C TYR A 340 13.04 14.63 -6.78
N ILE A 341 12.50 13.97 -5.76
CA ILE A 341 11.71 14.63 -4.70
C ILE A 341 12.56 15.65 -3.94
N HIS A 342 13.80 15.28 -3.60
CA HIS A 342 14.74 16.17 -2.94
C HIS A 342 15.15 17.32 -3.86
N ALA A 343 15.38 17.02 -5.16
CA ALA A 343 15.69 18.02 -6.17
C ALA A 343 14.55 19.05 -6.29
N LEU A 344 13.30 18.61 -6.41
CA LEU A 344 12.13 19.50 -6.46
C LEU A 344 12.00 20.37 -5.20
N SER A 345 12.25 19.78 -4.02
CA SER A 345 12.23 20.52 -2.75
C SER A 345 13.28 21.63 -2.71
N ALA A 346 14.49 21.36 -3.16
CA ALA A 346 15.58 22.34 -3.21
C ALA A 346 15.32 23.45 -4.24
N TYR A 347 14.92 23.10 -5.46
CA TYR A 347 14.60 24.05 -6.51
C TYR A 347 13.38 24.92 -6.18
N ARG A 348 12.37 24.35 -5.46
CA ARG A 348 11.20 25.13 -4.99
C ARG A 348 11.61 26.23 -4.00
N ARG A 349 12.52 25.94 -3.10
CA ARG A 349 13.05 26.94 -2.13
C ARG A 349 13.77 28.08 -2.84
N ASN A 350 14.46 27.76 -3.93
CA ASN A 350 15.18 28.72 -4.78
C ASN A 350 14.30 29.36 -5.86
N GLN A 351 13.03 28.97 -5.98
CA GLN A 351 12.09 29.40 -7.03
C GLN A 351 12.66 29.20 -8.46
N ASN A 352 13.51 28.20 -8.64
CA ASN A 352 14.03 27.84 -9.97
C ASN A 352 13.00 27.00 -10.74
N PHE A 353 12.00 27.67 -11.32
CA PHE A 353 10.91 27.03 -12.04
C PHE A 353 11.40 26.25 -13.28
N ALA A 354 12.42 26.74 -13.97
CA ALA A 354 13.01 26.03 -15.12
C ALA A 354 13.57 24.66 -14.70
N ALA A 355 14.29 24.59 -13.59
CA ALA A 355 14.82 23.34 -13.06
C ALA A 355 13.70 22.41 -12.55
N ILE A 356 12.66 22.94 -11.89
CA ILE A 356 11.48 22.19 -11.48
C ILE A 356 10.83 21.51 -12.69
N LEU A 357 10.55 22.26 -13.76
CA LEU A 357 9.91 21.75 -14.96
C LEU A 357 10.79 20.71 -15.69
N ARG A 358 12.10 20.91 -15.70
CA ARG A 358 13.06 19.93 -16.23
C ARG A 358 13.01 18.61 -15.45
N VAL A 359 12.95 18.65 -14.13
CA VAL A 359 12.82 17.45 -13.29
C VAL A 359 11.49 16.77 -13.55
N VAL A 360 10.38 17.52 -13.65
CA VAL A 360 9.05 16.99 -13.98
C VAL A 360 9.06 16.25 -15.33
N GLN A 361 9.77 16.75 -16.33
CA GLN A 361 9.92 16.07 -17.62
C GLN A 361 10.68 14.75 -17.53
N LYS A 362 11.76 14.70 -16.75
CA LYS A 362 12.60 13.49 -16.60
C LYS A 362 11.87 12.35 -15.92
N ASP A 363 11.01 12.68 -14.97
CA ASP A 363 10.27 11.73 -14.17
C ASP A 363 8.93 11.31 -14.81
N ALA A 364 8.53 11.95 -15.90
CA ALA A 364 7.22 11.76 -16.54
C ALA A 364 6.02 11.83 -15.58
N GLY A 365 6.17 12.50 -14.44
CA GLY A 365 5.13 12.72 -13.44
C GLY A 365 4.90 11.57 -12.46
N ILE A 366 5.74 10.54 -12.45
CA ILE A 366 5.63 9.41 -11.50
C ILE A 366 5.70 9.94 -10.06
N LEU A 367 6.65 10.82 -9.77
CA LEU A 367 6.83 11.40 -8.44
C LEU A 367 5.79 12.47 -8.07
N LEU A 368 5.16 13.10 -9.06
CA LEU A 368 4.08 14.05 -8.79
C LEU A 368 2.89 13.38 -8.10
N ALA A 369 2.70 12.08 -8.30
CA ALA A 369 1.72 11.30 -7.56
C ALA A 369 2.03 11.22 -6.04
N SER A 370 3.30 11.34 -5.66
CA SER A 370 3.77 11.34 -4.26
C SER A 370 3.69 12.71 -3.58
N LEU A 371 3.39 13.79 -4.33
CA LEU A 371 3.25 15.14 -3.81
C LEU A 371 1.76 15.44 -3.54
N LYS A 372 1.51 16.34 -2.59
CA LYS A 372 0.15 16.84 -2.37
C LYS A 372 -0.27 17.72 -3.56
N PRO A 373 -1.50 17.56 -4.07
CA PRO A 373 -2.00 18.40 -5.18
C PRO A 373 -1.82 19.89 -4.96
N GLU A 374 -2.00 20.36 -3.71
CA GLU A 374 -1.85 21.76 -3.32
C GLU A 374 -0.42 22.28 -3.55
N GLU A 375 0.59 21.46 -3.29
CA GLU A 375 2.01 21.85 -3.48
C GLU A 375 2.35 22.05 -4.95
N VAL A 376 1.80 21.21 -5.83
CA VAL A 376 2.00 21.31 -7.27
C VAL A 376 1.22 22.50 -7.84
N LEU A 377 0.00 22.75 -7.35
CA LEU A 377 -0.79 23.91 -7.73
C LEU A 377 -0.12 25.22 -7.27
N GLU A 378 0.50 25.27 -6.10
CA GLU A 378 1.27 26.42 -5.63
C GLU A 378 2.44 26.73 -6.59
N VAL A 379 3.19 25.71 -7.01
CA VAL A 379 4.28 25.86 -7.97
C VAL A 379 3.75 26.39 -9.32
N LEU A 380 2.66 25.81 -9.82
CA LEU A 380 2.04 26.25 -11.09
C LEU A 380 1.55 27.69 -11.05
N ASN A 381 0.96 28.12 -9.93
CA ASN A 381 0.43 29.47 -9.79
C ASN A 381 1.53 30.52 -9.66
N ARG A 382 2.71 30.15 -9.15
CA ARG A 382 3.87 31.05 -9.03
C ARG A 382 4.78 31.03 -10.26
N CYS A 383 4.72 29.97 -11.07
CA CYS A 383 5.56 29.84 -12.26
C CYS A 383 5.15 30.86 -13.34
N PRO A 384 6.06 31.70 -13.83
CA PRO A 384 5.77 32.57 -14.95
C PRO A 384 5.34 31.79 -16.19
N VAL A 385 4.30 32.25 -16.86
CA VAL A 385 3.74 31.59 -18.06
C VAL A 385 4.78 31.50 -19.18
N SER A 386 5.67 32.46 -19.30
CA SER A 386 6.79 32.44 -20.25
C SER A 386 7.72 31.25 -20.01
N VAL A 387 8.08 30.99 -18.75
CA VAL A 387 8.94 29.84 -18.38
C VAL A 387 8.19 28.52 -18.63
N LEU A 388 6.91 28.46 -18.29
CA LEU A 388 6.09 27.24 -18.48
C LEU A 388 6.00 26.88 -19.95
N LYS A 389 5.84 27.86 -20.86
CA LYS A 389 5.80 27.66 -22.32
C LYS A 389 7.10 27.08 -22.93
N GLU A 390 8.23 27.24 -22.26
CA GLU A 390 9.51 26.62 -22.71
C GLU A 390 9.58 25.11 -22.44
N TYR A 391 8.63 24.56 -21.69
CA TYR A 391 8.62 23.14 -21.27
C TYR A 391 7.30 22.43 -21.63
N PRO A 392 6.98 22.29 -22.95
CA PRO A 392 5.69 21.71 -23.36
C PRO A 392 5.45 20.29 -22.84
N LEU A 393 6.48 19.46 -22.74
CA LEU A 393 6.36 18.12 -22.16
C LEU A 393 6.02 18.16 -20.65
N ALA A 394 6.56 19.13 -19.90
CA ALA A 394 6.16 19.31 -18.50
C ALA A 394 4.69 19.74 -18.38
N ILE A 395 4.21 20.64 -19.27
CA ILE A 395 2.79 21.02 -19.31
C ILE A 395 1.91 19.79 -19.54
N LEU A 396 2.27 18.93 -20.46
CA LEU A 396 1.54 17.70 -20.78
C LEU A 396 1.47 16.77 -19.57
N VAL A 397 2.59 16.55 -18.87
CA VAL A 397 2.65 15.74 -17.64
C VAL A 397 1.76 16.32 -16.54
N LEU A 398 1.83 17.64 -16.34
CA LEU A 398 1.00 18.34 -15.35
C LEU A 398 -0.50 18.28 -15.72
N MET A 399 -0.82 18.37 -17.00
CA MET A 399 -2.19 18.23 -17.51
C MET A 399 -2.77 16.84 -17.16
N ARG A 400 -1.97 15.77 -17.34
CA ARG A 400 -2.35 14.41 -16.91
C ARG A 400 -2.53 14.31 -15.38
N CYS A 401 -1.65 14.92 -14.59
CA CYS A 401 -1.79 14.95 -13.13
C CYS A 401 -3.08 15.65 -12.69
N MET A 402 -3.45 16.76 -13.34
CA MET A 402 -4.71 17.45 -13.06
C MET A 402 -5.93 16.58 -13.37
N PHE A 403 -5.88 15.80 -14.45
CA PHE A 403 -6.92 14.81 -14.73
C PHE A 403 -7.04 13.78 -13.60
N ASN A 404 -5.92 13.17 -13.17
CA ASN A 404 -5.90 12.16 -12.11
C ASN A 404 -6.45 12.71 -10.78
N TRP A 405 -6.18 13.98 -10.48
CA TRP A 405 -6.70 14.69 -9.30
C TRP A 405 -8.09 15.29 -9.49
N LYS A 406 -8.78 14.96 -10.60
CA LYS A 406 -10.13 15.44 -10.94
C LYS A 406 -10.24 16.96 -11.05
N ASN A 407 -9.14 17.66 -11.27
CA ASN A 407 -9.11 19.11 -11.50
C ASN A 407 -9.23 19.42 -13.00
N ILE A 408 -10.39 19.13 -13.56
CA ILE A 408 -10.64 19.28 -15.02
C ILE A 408 -10.51 20.73 -15.48
N PRO A 409 -10.97 21.76 -14.75
CA PRO A 409 -10.77 23.15 -15.17
C PRO A 409 -9.29 23.51 -15.38
N LYS A 410 -8.41 23.11 -14.45
CA LYS A 410 -6.96 23.38 -14.55
C LYS A 410 -6.31 22.54 -15.65
N MET A 411 -6.78 21.31 -15.87
CA MET A 411 -6.34 20.48 -17.00
C MET A 411 -6.62 21.18 -18.35
N LEU A 412 -7.81 21.76 -18.52
CA LEU A 412 -8.18 22.46 -19.78
C LEU A 412 -7.39 23.75 -19.96
N GLU A 413 -7.14 24.51 -18.88
CA GLU A 413 -6.25 25.68 -18.93
C GLU A 413 -4.83 25.29 -19.39
N LEU A 414 -4.28 24.22 -18.82
CA LEU A 414 -2.95 23.70 -19.23
C LEU A 414 -2.95 23.20 -20.67
N LYS A 415 -4.04 22.62 -21.17
CA LYS A 415 -4.18 22.25 -22.57
C LYS A 415 -4.01 23.46 -23.50
N GLU A 416 -4.75 24.54 -23.24
CA GLU A 416 -4.64 25.75 -24.09
C GLU A 416 -3.23 26.34 -24.06
N LEU A 417 -2.60 26.30 -22.89
CA LEU A 417 -1.21 26.70 -22.73
C LEU A 417 -0.24 25.80 -23.49
N LEU A 418 -0.47 24.47 -23.46
CA LEU A 418 0.32 23.48 -24.23
C LEU A 418 0.23 23.77 -25.73
N LEU A 419 -0.97 23.97 -26.26
CA LEU A 419 -1.21 24.26 -27.66
C LEU A 419 -0.54 25.56 -28.11
N ALA A 420 -0.55 26.59 -27.25
CA ALA A 420 0.17 27.84 -27.49
C ALA A 420 1.69 27.61 -27.46
N SER A 421 2.19 26.87 -26.47
CA SER A 421 3.61 26.53 -26.33
C SER A 421 4.11 25.77 -27.59
N ILE A 422 3.40 24.74 -28.04
CA ILE A 422 3.78 23.94 -29.23
C ILE A 422 3.86 24.82 -30.49
N ARG A 423 2.90 25.75 -30.66
CA ARG A 423 2.90 26.67 -31.82
C ARG A 423 4.05 27.66 -31.82
N GLU A 424 4.36 28.21 -30.65
CA GLU A 424 5.31 29.30 -30.48
C GLU A 424 6.77 28.83 -30.26
N HIS A 425 6.99 27.54 -29.91
CA HIS A 425 8.30 27.05 -29.50
C HIS A 425 9.26 26.88 -30.70
N PRO A 426 10.36 27.65 -30.74
CA PRO A 426 11.21 27.74 -31.95
C PRO A 426 12.08 26.51 -32.20
N LYS A 427 12.31 25.68 -31.18
CA LYS A 427 13.27 24.55 -31.24
C LYS A 427 12.62 23.18 -31.37
N LEU A 428 11.25 23.09 -31.35
CA LEU A 428 10.57 21.82 -31.52
C LEU A 428 10.61 21.37 -32.98
N SER A 429 11.05 20.14 -33.24
CA SER A 429 10.92 19.50 -34.52
C SER A 429 9.45 19.27 -34.88
N GLU A 430 9.11 19.14 -36.16
CA GLU A 430 7.76 18.80 -36.61
C GLU A 430 7.33 17.44 -36.05
N GLU A 431 8.24 16.49 -35.93
CA GLU A 431 8.02 15.19 -35.34
C GLU A 431 7.61 15.30 -33.85
N GLU A 432 8.38 16.07 -33.06
CA GLU A 432 8.04 16.22 -31.63
C GLU A 432 6.78 17.07 -31.42
N ARG A 433 6.50 18.04 -32.32
CA ARG A 433 5.19 18.72 -32.33
C ARG A 433 4.03 17.73 -32.51
N GLY A 434 4.18 16.82 -33.48
CA GLY A 434 3.20 15.74 -33.72
C GLY A 434 3.03 14.84 -32.50
N ASN A 435 4.11 14.42 -31.87
CA ASN A 435 4.10 13.58 -30.65
C ASN A 435 3.37 14.26 -29.49
N LEU A 436 3.70 15.52 -29.20
CA LEU A 436 3.04 16.28 -28.14
C LEU A 436 1.56 16.53 -28.37
N LEU A 437 1.19 16.84 -29.62
CA LEU A 437 -0.23 17.00 -30.00
C LEU A 437 -1.00 15.69 -29.91
N GLY A 438 -0.39 14.59 -30.34
CA GLY A 438 -0.98 13.26 -30.22
C GLY A 438 -1.16 12.81 -28.77
N GLU A 439 -0.17 13.04 -27.92
CA GLU A 439 -0.30 12.76 -26.48
C GLU A 439 -1.36 13.66 -25.81
N CYS A 440 -1.50 14.91 -26.25
CA CYS A 440 -2.57 15.80 -25.81
C CYS A 440 -3.95 15.23 -26.19
N ASP A 441 -4.11 14.73 -27.43
CA ASP A 441 -5.34 14.05 -27.86
C ASP A 441 -5.61 12.80 -26.97
N LEU A 442 -4.59 11.99 -26.72
CA LEU A 442 -4.69 10.80 -25.87
C LEU A 442 -5.18 11.15 -24.46
N ILE A 443 -4.63 12.20 -23.80
CA ILE A 443 -5.11 12.62 -22.48
C ILE A 443 -6.54 13.15 -22.55
N GLN A 444 -6.92 13.84 -23.63
CA GLN A 444 -8.29 14.30 -23.83
C GLN A 444 -9.27 13.13 -23.99
N SER A 445 -8.83 12.00 -24.57
CA SER A 445 -9.70 10.84 -24.72
C SER A 445 -10.23 10.31 -23.36
N PHE A 446 -9.49 10.52 -22.28
CA PHE A 446 -9.91 10.11 -20.94
C PHE A 446 -11.14 10.85 -20.43
N LEU A 447 -11.43 12.07 -20.95
CA LEU A 447 -12.66 12.79 -20.64
C LEU A 447 -13.90 12.13 -21.24
N MET A 448 -13.72 11.27 -22.27
CA MET A 448 -14.78 10.51 -22.93
C MET A 448 -14.95 9.12 -22.29
N TYR A 449 -14.60 8.97 -21.05
CA TYR A 449 -14.52 7.72 -20.31
C TYR A 449 -15.64 6.73 -20.71
N ASN A 450 -15.26 5.48 -20.99
CA ASN A 450 -16.06 4.34 -21.48
C ASN A 450 -16.89 4.54 -22.76
N ASP A 451 -16.83 5.71 -23.41
CA ASP A 451 -17.39 5.91 -24.75
C ASP A 451 -16.31 5.59 -25.80
N ILE A 452 -16.19 4.30 -26.12
CA ILE A 452 -15.09 3.82 -26.98
C ILE A 452 -15.09 4.47 -28.37
N SER A 453 -16.25 4.77 -28.91
CA SER A 453 -16.37 5.47 -30.21
C SER A 453 -15.79 6.88 -30.18
N ARG A 454 -16.09 7.65 -29.11
CA ARG A 454 -15.54 9.00 -28.95
C ARG A 454 -14.06 8.95 -28.57
N MET A 455 -13.65 8.05 -27.69
CA MET A 455 -12.23 7.85 -27.37
C MET A 455 -11.43 7.52 -28.62
N SER A 456 -11.92 6.66 -29.48
CA SER A 456 -11.26 6.24 -30.71
C SER A 456 -10.99 7.38 -31.70
N GLN A 457 -11.83 8.41 -31.74
CA GLN A 457 -11.57 9.59 -32.56
C GLN A 457 -10.26 10.26 -32.16
N PHE A 458 -10.03 10.42 -30.88
CA PHE A 458 -8.77 10.93 -30.33
C PHE A 458 -7.61 9.97 -30.55
N HIS A 459 -7.82 8.65 -30.36
CA HIS A 459 -6.77 7.64 -30.54
C HIS A 459 -6.31 7.57 -32.02
N ARG A 460 -7.24 7.68 -32.98
CA ARG A 460 -6.90 7.74 -34.40
C ARG A 460 -6.13 9.02 -34.74
N SER A 461 -6.61 10.18 -34.28
CA SER A 461 -5.93 11.46 -34.45
C SER A 461 -4.51 11.42 -33.83
N ALA A 462 -4.36 10.84 -32.65
CA ALA A 462 -3.05 10.64 -32.01
C ALA A 462 -2.15 9.69 -32.81
N SER A 463 -2.71 8.56 -33.27
CA SER A 463 -1.98 7.56 -34.07
C SER A 463 -1.46 8.08 -35.43
N GLU A 464 -2.12 9.10 -36.01
CA GLU A 464 -1.69 9.78 -37.23
C GLU A 464 -0.54 10.77 -36.96
N LYS A 465 -0.51 11.39 -35.77
CA LYS A 465 0.47 12.42 -35.38
C LYS A 465 1.73 11.87 -34.74
N MET A 466 1.61 10.76 -34.01
CA MET A 466 2.68 10.22 -33.17
C MET A 466 3.58 9.26 -33.95
N THR A 467 4.89 9.47 -33.84
CA THR A 467 5.94 8.58 -34.37
C THR A 467 6.54 7.67 -33.31
N ARG A 468 6.32 8.00 -32.02
CA ARG A 468 6.74 7.22 -30.87
C ARG A 468 5.53 6.95 -29.93
N PRO A 469 5.61 5.92 -29.08
CA PRO A 469 4.61 5.73 -28.04
C PRO A 469 4.55 6.92 -27.05
N ALA A 470 3.39 7.07 -26.39
CA ALA A 470 3.19 8.08 -25.37
C ALA A 470 4.13 7.88 -24.20
N ILE A 471 4.77 8.94 -23.74
CA ILE A 471 5.61 8.95 -22.55
C ILE A 471 4.73 9.00 -21.29
N SER A 472 3.55 9.60 -21.40
CA SER A 472 2.63 9.81 -20.28
C SER A 472 1.90 8.55 -19.81
N ILE A 473 1.98 7.42 -20.54
CA ILE A 473 1.31 6.16 -20.21
C ILE A 473 2.34 5.03 -20.13
N ARG A 474 2.35 4.31 -19.02
CA ARG A 474 3.15 3.10 -18.87
C ARG A 474 2.43 1.93 -19.53
N SER A 475 3.12 1.15 -20.34
CA SER A 475 2.55 -0.01 -21.04
C SER A 475 2.09 -1.14 -20.10
N ASP A 476 2.70 -1.23 -18.90
CA ASP A 476 2.38 -2.19 -17.84
C ASP A 476 1.43 -1.64 -16.77
N GLY A 477 0.86 -0.46 -16.98
CA GLY A 477 -0.07 0.20 -16.07
C GLY A 477 -1.44 -0.49 -15.98
N GLY A 478 -2.25 -0.10 -15.01
CA GLY A 478 -3.62 -0.59 -14.83
C GLY A 478 -4.60 0.00 -15.84
N TRP A 479 -4.94 -0.75 -16.89
CA TRP A 479 -5.86 -0.28 -17.92
C TRP A 479 -7.33 -0.25 -17.47
N THR A 480 -7.74 -1.18 -16.60
CA THR A 480 -9.14 -1.35 -16.19
C THR A 480 -9.58 -0.45 -15.03
N PHE A 481 -8.73 0.47 -14.56
CA PHE A 481 -9.01 1.35 -13.41
C PHE A 481 -9.49 0.59 -12.16
N GLY A 482 -9.04 -0.65 -11.97
CA GLY A 482 -9.41 -1.50 -10.85
C GLY A 482 -10.69 -2.32 -11.05
N SER A 483 -11.30 -2.29 -12.24
CA SER A 483 -12.40 -3.20 -12.57
C SER A 483 -11.89 -4.61 -12.84
N PRO A 484 -12.57 -5.66 -12.35
CA PRO A 484 -12.27 -7.05 -12.69
C PRO A 484 -12.91 -7.50 -14.01
N SER A 485 -13.59 -6.63 -14.76
CA SER A 485 -14.30 -6.94 -16.00
C SER A 485 -14.25 -5.78 -16.96
N VAL A 486 -13.88 -6.05 -18.21
CA VAL A 486 -13.90 -5.06 -19.30
C VAL A 486 -15.32 -4.81 -19.75
N LEU A 487 -16.13 -5.86 -19.88
CA LEU A 487 -17.54 -5.73 -20.30
C LEU A 487 -18.36 -4.89 -19.33
N MET A 488 -18.17 -5.06 -18.01
CA MET A 488 -18.84 -4.25 -17.00
C MET A 488 -18.50 -2.77 -17.09
N MET A 489 -17.30 -2.43 -17.59
CA MET A 489 -16.89 -1.02 -17.81
C MET A 489 -17.48 -0.42 -19.07
N PHE A 490 -17.61 -1.19 -20.14
CA PHE A 490 -17.88 -0.66 -21.50
C PHE A 490 -19.25 -0.99 -22.04
N HIS A 491 -20.06 -1.85 -21.40
CA HIS A 491 -21.47 -2.01 -21.73
C HIS A 491 -22.30 -0.88 -21.14
N ARG A 492 -22.67 0.08 -21.98
CA ARG A 492 -23.25 1.36 -21.59
C ARG A 492 -24.76 1.41 -21.73
N LYS A 493 -25.33 0.57 -22.58
CA LYS A 493 -26.73 0.67 -22.92
C LYS A 493 -27.30 -0.66 -23.41
N SER A 494 -28.42 -1.06 -22.82
CA SER A 494 -29.18 -2.22 -23.30
C SER A 494 -29.54 -2.15 -24.79
N GLY A 495 -29.29 -3.25 -25.50
CA GLY A 495 -29.51 -3.39 -26.95
C GLY A 495 -28.33 -2.96 -27.83
N ASP A 496 -27.27 -2.38 -27.24
CA ASP A 496 -26.11 -1.89 -28.00
C ASP A 496 -24.88 -2.81 -27.88
N LEU A 497 -24.97 -3.98 -27.17
CA LEU A 497 -23.82 -4.84 -26.85
C LEU A 497 -23.02 -5.26 -28.10
N ASP A 498 -23.65 -5.74 -29.15
CA ASP A 498 -22.93 -6.19 -30.35
C ASP A 498 -22.20 -5.02 -31.06
N LYS A 499 -22.79 -3.84 -31.05
CA LYS A 499 -22.17 -2.62 -31.57
C LYS A 499 -20.97 -2.21 -30.73
N GLU A 500 -21.08 -2.28 -29.38
CA GLU A 500 -20.01 -1.93 -28.47
C GLU A 500 -18.81 -2.90 -28.60
N LEU A 501 -19.08 -4.20 -28.83
CA LEU A 501 -18.04 -5.21 -29.11
C LEU A 501 -17.32 -4.92 -30.44
N GLU A 502 -18.06 -4.55 -31.47
CA GLU A 502 -17.48 -4.21 -32.77
C GLU A 502 -16.63 -2.94 -32.68
N GLU A 503 -17.14 -1.90 -32.02
CA GLU A 503 -16.42 -0.66 -31.77
C GLU A 503 -15.10 -0.92 -30.99
N MET A 504 -15.14 -1.75 -29.94
CA MET A 504 -13.95 -2.13 -29.17
C MET A 504 -12.89 -2.80 -30.07
N ASN A 505 -13.30 -3.78 -30.90
CA ASN A 505 -12.43 -4.47 -31.84
C ASN A 505 -11.77 -3.53 -32.85
N GLN A 506 -12.51 -2.54 -33.34
CA GLN A 506 -12.02 -1.59 -34.36
C GLN A 506 -11.10 -0.52 -33.74
N CYS A 507 -11.34 -0.15 -32.49
CA CYS A 507 -10.69 1.00 -31.87
C CYS A 507 -9.38 0.66 -31.12
N MET A 508 -9.31 -0.51 -30.48
CA MET A 508 -8.16 -0.87 -29.65
C MET A 508 -6.82 -0.95 -30.41
N PRO A 509 -6.73 -1.39 -31.68
CA PRO A 509 -5.45 -1.37 -32.39
C PRO A 509 -4.81 0.02 -32.52
N HIS A 510 -5.60 1.08 -32.65
CA HIS A 510 -5.08 2.46 -32.65
C HIS A 510 -4.50 2.86 -31.29
N TYR A 511 -5.19 2.46 -30.21
CA TYR A 511 -4.72 2.70 -28.85
C TYR A 511 -3.41 1.95 -28.57
N TYR A 512 -3.31 0.68 -28.91
CA TYR A 512 -2.11 -0.13 -28.70
C TYR A 512 -0.88 0.46 -29.38
N LYS A 513 -1.05 0.97 -30.61
CA LYS A 513 0.03 1.61 -31.38
C LYS A 513 0.63 2.80 -30.63
N ILE A 514 -0.22 3.66 -30.03
CA ILE A 514 0.23 4.90 -29.38
C ILE A 514 0.62 4.71 -27.91
N THR A 515 0.37 3.54 -27.31
CA THR A 515 0.61 3.26 -25.89
C THR A 515 1.54 2.07 -25.63
N ASN A 516 2.24 1.60 -26.67
CA ASN A 516 3.12 0.44 -26.60
C ASN A 516 2.42 -0.81 -26.02
N GLY A 517 1.19 -1.09 -26.50
CA GLY A 517 0.42 -2.27 -26.12
C GLY A 517 -0.30 -2.21 -24.78
N HIS A 518 -0.40 -1.05 -24.13
CA HIS A 518 -1.17 -0.90 -22.88
C HIS A 518 -2.62 -1.36 -23.06
N GLY A 519 -3.10 -2.26 -22.21
CA GLY A 519 -4.45 -2.83 -22.29
C GLY A 519 -4.63 -3.88 -23.39
N GLN A 520 -3.56 -4.40 -24.01
CA GLN A 520 -3.64 -5.43 -25.06
C GLN A 520 -4.45 -6.64 -24.57
N GLY A 521 -5.38 -7.10 -25.40
CA GLY A 521 -6.30 -8.19 -25.10
C GLY A 521 -7.65 -7.75 -24.54
N ALA A 522 -7.87 -6.44 -24.30
CA ALA A 522 -9.13 -5.91 -23.77
C ALA A 522 -10.33 -6.24 -24.66
N GLU A 523 -10.20 -6.12 -25.98
CA GLU A 523 -11.25 -6.46 -26.94
C GLU A 523 -11.59 -7.95 -26.93
N THR A 524 -10.59 -8.80 -26.74
CA THR A 524 -10.77 -10.24 -26.76
C THR A 524 -11.42 -10.73 -25.47
N ILE A 525 -10.98 -10.22 -24.29
CA ILE A 525 -11.63 -10.58 -23.03
C ILE A 525 -13.06 -10.01 -22.94
N MET A 526 -13.33 -8.82 -23.44
CA MET A 526 -14.69 -8.26 -23.50
C MET A 526 -15.62 -9.16 -24.33
N SER A 527 -15.14 -9.68 -25.47
CA SER A 527 -15.89 -10.63 -26.28
C SER A 527 -16.13 -11.95 -25.53
N ALA A 528 -15.12 -12.47 -24.82
CA ALA A 528 -15.26 -13.69 -24.01
C ALA A 528 -16.31 -13.51 -22.91
N GLU A 529 -16.29 -12.37 -22.21
CA GLU A 529 -17.27 -12.03 -21.19
C GLU A 529 -18.69 -11.90 -21.77
N ALA A 530 -18.84 -11.33 -22.96
CA ALA A 530 -20.14 -11.24 -23.63
C ALA A 530 -20.68 -12.62 -24.01
N HIS A 531 -19.87 -13.53 -24.54
CA HIS A 531 -20.25 -14.92 -24.76
C HIS A 531 -20.70 -15.62 -23.48
N PHE A 532 -19.97 -15.42 -22.39
CA PHE A 532 -20.33 -15.95 -21.07
C PHE A 532 -21.71 -15.40 -20.62
N MET A 533 -21.92 -14.09 -20.69
CA MET A 533 -23.18 -13.47 -20.29
C MET A 533 -24.38 -13.99 -21.08
N ARG A 534 -24.17 -14.41 -22.32
CA ARG A 534 -25.18 -15.04 -23.19
C ARG A 534 -25.34 -16.55 -22.98
N GLY A 535 -24.52 -17.16 -22.09
CA GLY A 535 -24.53 -18.60 -21.83
C GLY A 535 -23.86 -19.43 -22.94
N ASN A 536 -23.02 -18.81 -23.77
CA ASN A 536 -22.25 -19.48 -24.82
C ASN A 536 -20.85 -19.86 -24.27
N PHE A 537 -20.81 -20.82 -23.36
CA PHE A 537 -19.63 -21.12 -22.55
C PHE A 537 -18.42 -21.61 -23.34
N VAL A 538 -18.66 -22.40 -24.42
CA VAL A 538 -17.59 -22.91 -25.29
C VAL A 538 -16.89 -21.76 -26.02
N ASP A 539 -17.65 -20.83 -26.60
CA ASP A 539 -17.10 -19.65 -27.30
C ASP A 539 -16.40 -18.73 -26.29
N ALA A 540 -16.99 -18.57 -25.09
CA ALA A 540 -16.38 -17.82 -24.00
C ALA A 540 -15.02 -18.39 -23.61
N HIS A 541 -14.90 -19.71 -23.48
CA HIS A 541 -13.65 -20.38 -23.15
C HIS A 541 -12.59 -20.23 -24.26
N ILE A 542 -12.97 -20.41 -25.52
CA ILE A 542 -12.07 -20.23 -26.67
C ILE A 542 -11.52 -18.80 -26.69
N ALA A 543 -12.40 -17.79 -26.53
CA ALA A 543 -12.00 -16.40 -26.51
C ALA A 543 -11.14 -16.05 -25.27
N LEU A 544 -11.41 -16.66 -24.12
CA LEU A 544 -10.61 -16.52 -22.91
C LEU A 544 -9.17 -17.03 -23.11
N GLU A 545 -8.99 -18.23 -23.69
CA GLU A 545 -7.67 -18.77 -23.99
C GLU A 545 -6.89 -17.91 -24.99
N LYS A 546 -7.60 -17.33 -25.97
CA LYS A 546 -7.00 -16.33 -26.88
C LYS A 546 -6.55 -15.08 -26.15
N ALA A 547 -7.34 -14.55 -25.22
CA ALA A 547 -6.98 -13.38 -24.40
C ALA A 547 -5.73 -13.68 -23.55
N TYR A 548 -5.69 -14.80 -22.85
CA TYR A 548 -4.49 -15.23 -22.09
C TYR A 548 -3.23 -15.33 -22.96
N THR A 549 -3.37 -15.83 -24.19
CA THR A 549 -2.23 -15.93 -25.13
C THR A 549 -1.74 -14.54 -25.56
N GLN A 550 -2.66 -13.58 -25.78
CA GLN A 550 -2.31 -12.20 -26.18
C GLN A 550 -1.57 -11.43 -25.08
N ILE A 551 -1.87 -11.68 -23.81
CA ILE A 551 -1.25 -10.97 -22.67
C ILE A 551 0.04 -11.63 -22.17
N GLN A 552 0.36 -12.84 -22.64
CA GLN A 552 1.52 -13.58 -22.16
C GLN A 552 2.84 -12.84 -22.43
N GLY A 553 3.58 -12.53 -21.38
CA GLY A 553 4.86 -11.82 -21.46
C GLY A 553 4.80 -10.30 -21.66
N ASN A 554 3.60 -9.70 -21.71
CA ASN A 554 3.39 -8.28 -22.01
C ASN A 554 3.10 -7.42 -20.76
N GLY A 555 3.11 -8.00 -19.55
CA GLY A 555 2.87 -7.24 -18.30
C GLY A 555 1.45 -6.68 -18.14
N GLN A 556 0.45 -7.23 -18.86
CA GLN A 556 -0.95 -6.75 -18.85
C GLN A 556 -1.73 -7.34 -17.67
N GLU A 557 -1.28 -7.09 -16.44
CA GLU A 557 -1.85 -7.69 -15.22
C GLU A 557 -3.32 -7.35 -15.02
N SER A 558 -3.74 -6.14 -15.33
CA SER A 558 -5.15 -5.73 -15.22
C SER A 558 -6.09 -6.52 -16.15
N ILE A 559 -5.62 -6.89 -17.34
CA ILE A 559 -6.37 -7.75 -18.26
C ILE A 559 -6.31 -9.21 -17.80
N ALA A 560 -5.17 -9.67 -17.26
CA ALA A 560 -5.04 -11.01 -16.67
C ALA A 560 -6.06 -11.22 -15.54
N LEU A 561 -6.27 -10.24 -14.68
CA LEU A 561 -7.28 -10.29 -13.61
C LEU A 561 -8.72 -10.38 -14.15
N CYS A 562 -9.03 -9.73 -15.27
CA CYS A 562 -10.32 -9.92 -15.96
C CYS A 562 -10.46 -11.35 -16.51
N CYS A 563 -9.37 -11.90 -17.07
CA CYS A 563 -9.34 -13.30 -17.51
C CYS A 563 -9.53 -14.26 -16.31
N ASP A 564 -8.86 -14.02 -15.19
CA ASP A 564 -8.99 -14.81 -13.97
C ASP A 564 -10.44 -14.79 -13.45
N PHE A 565 -11.11 -13.64 -13.43
CA PHE A 565 -12.51 -13.51 -13.02
C PHE A 565 -13.46 -14.29 -13.92
N LEU A 566 -13.26 -14.22 -15.23
CA LEU A 566 -14.07 -15.01 -16.15
C LEU A 566 -13.78 -16.51 -16.02
N ALA A 567 -12.51 -16.91 -15.86
CA ALA A 567 -12.12 -18.30 -15.67
C ALA A 567 -12.76 -18.92 -14.42
N GLN A 568 -12.78 -18.18 -13.30
CA GLN A 568 -13.45 -18.58 -12.06
C GLN A 568 -14.94 -18.86 -12.30
N ARG A 569 -15.65 -17.96 -12.97
CA ARG A 569 -17.08 -18.10 -13.26
C ARG A 569 -17.36 -19.24 -14.26
N LEU A 570 -16.53 -19.38 -15.29
CA LEU A 570 -16.63 -20.48 -16.25
C LEU A 570 -16.39 -21.85 -15.61
N SER A 571 -15.49 -21.96 -14.62
CA SER A 571 -15.22 -23.23 -13.92
C SER A 571 -16.43 -23.79 -13.17
N ILE A 572 -17.41 -22.96 -12.84
CA ILE A 572 -18.69 -23.39 -12.27
C ILE A 572 -19.58 -24.03 -13.35
N CYS A 573 -19.56 -23.48 -14.56
CA CYS A 573 -20.44 -23.90 -15.66
C CYS A 573 -19.88 -25.09 -16.44
N MET A 574 -18.56 -25.21 -16.51
CA MET A 574 -17.85 -26.18 -17.31
C MET A 574 -16.77 -26.86 -16.49
N ASP A 575 -16.44 -28.09 -16.82
CA ASP A 575 -15.30 -28.80 -16.23
C ASP A 575 -14.00 -28.33 -16.92
N ILE A 576 -13.60 -27.10 -16.60
CA ILE A 576 -12.32 -26.52 -17.07
C ILE A 576 -11.32 -26.48 -15.92
N LYS A 577 -10.08 -26.83 -16.22
CA LYS A 577 -8.99 -26.71 -15.27
C LYS A 577 -8.51 -25.25 -15.27
N MET A 578 -8.58 -24.60 -14.12
CA MET A 578 -7.98 -23.29 -13.94
C MET A 578 -6.45 -23.37 -14.08
N ARG A 579 -5.81 -22.32 -14.59
CA ARG A 579 -4.34 -22.26 -14.78
C ARG A 579 -3.60 -22.38 -13.46
N ASN A 580 -4.05 -21.68 -12.43
CA ASN A 580 -3.52 -21.71 -11.08
C ASN A 580 -4.66 -21.89 -10.07
N THR A 581 -4.38 -22.47 -8.92
CA THR A 581 -5.30 -22.40 -7.78
C THR A 581 -5.42 -20.94 -7.30
N PHE A 582 -6.49 -20.62 -6.57
CA PHE A 582 -6.67 -19.28 -6.01
C PHE A 582 -5.51 -18.87 -5.11
N GLU A 583 -4.97 -19.80 -4.33
CA GLU A 583 -3.84 -19.56 -3.43
C GLU A 583 -2.53 -19.33 -4.19
N GLU A 584 -2.24 -20.13 -5.22
CA GLU A 584 -1.07 -19.95 -6.08
C GLU A 584 -1.11 -18.60 -6.79
N ARG A 585 -2.26 -18.24 -7.40
CA ARG A 585 -2.42 -16.98 -8.11
C ARG A 585 -2.31 -15.77 -7.17
N ARG A 586 -2.95 -15.85 -6.00
CA ARG A 586 -2.83 -14.82 -4.98
C ARG A 586 -1.37 -14.64 -4.52
N LYS A 587 -0.64 -15.75 -4.34
CA LYS A 587 0.78 -15.74 -3.98
C LYS A 587 1.66 -15.10 -5.05
N GLU A 588 1.39 -15.35 -6.34
CA GLU A 588 2.08 -14.70 -7.46
C GLU A 588 1.86 -13.18 -7.43
N LEU A 589 0.60 -12.74 -7.27
CA LEU A 589 0.26 -11.32 -7.17
C LEU A 589 0.92 -10.64 -5.96
N LEU A 590 1.02 -11.35 -4.84
CA LEU A 590 1.75 -10.90 -3.66
C LEU A 590 3.24 -10.70 -3.94
N GLN A 591 3.85 -11.57 -4.74
CA GLN A 591 5.25 -11.43 -5.16
C GLN A 591 5.45 -10.28 -6.16
N GLY A 592 4.41 -9.91 -6.90
CA GLY A 592 4.40 -8.75 -7.79
C GLY A 592 4.33 -7.38 -7.09
N HIS A 593 4.23 -7.36 -5.76
CA HIS A 593 4.31 -6.17 -4.89
C HIS A 593 3.24 -5.07 -5.14
N ASN A 594 2.18 -5.38 -5.86
CA ASN A 594 1.09 -4.45 -6.14
C ASN A 594 -0.18 -4.84 -5.36
N THR A 595 -0.44 -4.15 -4.26
CA THR A 595 -1.61 -4.41 -3.39
C THR A 595 -2.95 -4.19 -4.10
N THR A 596 -3.00 -3.32 -5.09
CA THR A 596 -4.21 -3.09 -5.90
C THR A 596 -4.61 -4.35 -6.65
N TRP A 597 -3.64 -5.05 -7.25
CA TRP A 597 -3.92 -6.31 -7.97
C TRP A 597 -4.41 -7.40 -7.02
N VAL A 598 -3.85 -7.49 -5.83
CA VAL A 598 -4.31 -8.44 -4.80
C VAL A 598 -5.75 -8.14 -4.39
N ASN A 599 -6.09 -6.88 -4.13
CA ASN A 599 -7.45 -6.48 -3.75
C ASN A 599 -8.47 -6.75 -4.86
N ILE A 600 -8.08 -6.53 -6.13
CA ILE A 600 -8.94 -6.86 -7.28
C ILE A 600 -9.13 -8.38 -7.37
N PHE A 601 -8.07 -9.17 -7.23
CA PHE A 601 -8.17 -10.63 -7.23
C PHE A 601 -9.00 -11.15 -6.05
N ASP A 602 -8.78 -10.61 -4.85
CA ASP A 602 -9.58 -10.95 -3.67
C ASP A 602 -11.07 -10.60 -3.88
N SER A 603 -11.41 -9.55 -4.67
CA SER A 603 -12.78 -9.25 -5.05
C SER A 603 -13.40 -10.31 -5.97
N THR A 604 -12.62 -10.83 -6.93
CA THR A 604 -13.09 -11.91 -7.82
C THR A 604 -13.33 -13.21 -7.05
N CYS A 605 -12.43 -13.54 -6.11
CA CYS A 605 -12.60 -14.66 -5.19
C CYS A 605 -13.82 -14.48 -4.29
N ALA A 606 -14.05 -13.27 -3.77
CA ALA A 606 -15.22 -12.96 -2.95
C ALA A 606 -16.52 -13.17 -3.72
N TYR A 607 -16.58 -12.72 -4.98
CA TYR A 607 -17.73 -12.97 -5.85
C TYR A 607 -17.95 -14.47 -6.09
N TYR A 608 -16.89 -15.21 -6.45
CA TYR A 608 -16.96 -16.66 -6.66
C TYR A 608 -17.49 -17.40 -5.44
N TYR A 609 -16.94 -17.15 -4.26
CA TYR A 609 -17.39 -17.82 -3.03
C TYR A 609 -18.79 -17.39 -2.59
N ALA A 610 -19.19 -16.14 -2.86
CA ALA A 610 -20.53 -15.67 -2.60
C ALA A 610 -21.58 -16.36 -3.48
N VAL A 611 -21.35 -16.46 -4.80
CA VAL A 611 -22.31 -17.10 -5.72
C VAL A 611 -22.35 -18.62 -5.60
N THR A 612 -21.26 -19.25 -5.12
CA THR A 612 -21.22 -20.68 -4.79
C THR A 612 -21.71 -20.99 -3.38
N GLY A 613 -21.96 -19.97 -2.55
CA GLY A 613 -22.46 -20.10 -1.17
C GLY A 613 -21.42 -20.63 -0.17
N GLN A 614 -20.13 -20.38 -0.41
CA GLN A 614 -19.00 -20.76 0.46
C GLN A 614 -18.53 -19.55 1.28
N THR A 615 -19.40 -18.99 2.09
CA THR A 615 -19.22 -17.71 2.76
C THR A 615 -18.04 -17.65 3.73
N GLU A 616 -17.63 -18.80 4.30
CA GLU A 616 -16.48 -18.93 5.20
C GLU A 616 -15.12 -18.75 4.51
N ARG A 617 -15.08 -18.87 3.17
CA ARG A 617 -13.86 -18.73 2.34
C ARG A 617 -13.70 -17.33 1.73
N ILE A 618 -14.66 -16.47 1.93
CA ILE A 618 -14.62 -15.10 1.39
C ILE A 618 -13.43 -14.35 2.01
N PRO A 619 -12.56 -13.74 1.18
CA PRO A 619 -11.45 -12.95 1.67
C PRO A 619 -11.86 -11.90 2.70
N ALA A 620 -11.04 -11.71 3.74
CA ALA A 620 -11.38 -10.90 4.92
C ALA A 620 -11.81 -9.47 4.58
N LEU A 621 -11.25 -8.86 3.55
CA LEU A 621 -11.63 -7.52 3.08
C LEU A 621 -13.13 -7.41 2.79
N PHE A 622 -13.69 -8.43 2.12
CA PHE A 622 -15.12 -8.49 1.74
C PHE A 622 -15.97 -9.19 2.80
N GLY A 623 -15.47 -10.27 3.39
CA GLY A 623 -16.18 -11.02 4.43
C GLY A 623 -16.45 -10.22 5.70
N ALA A 624 -15.54 -9.32 6.08
CA ALA A 624 -15.67 -8.40 7.20
C ALA A 624 -16.17 -6.99 6.79
N HIS A 625 -16.55 -6.79 5.53
CA HIS A 625 -17.09 -5.51 4.99
C HIS A 625 -16.20 -4.30 5.21
N MET A 626 -14.90 -4.46 4.96
CA MET A 626 -13.90 -3.40 5.13
C MET A 626 -13.62 -2.62 3.84
N LEU A 627 -14.52 -2.66 2.84
CA LEU A 627 -14.32 -2.02 1.53
C LEU A 627 -14.09 -0.50 1.65
N SER A 628 -14.66 0.15 2.67
CA SER A 628 -14.45 1.57 2.95
C SER A 628 -13.01 1.92 3.37
N THR A 629 -12.21 0.92 3.77
CA THR A 629 -10.81 1.12 4.18
C THR A 629 -9.84 1.11 3.01
N VAL A 630 -10.33 0.75 1.80
CA VAL A 630 -9.52 0.69 0.57
C VAL A 630 -9.86 1.84 -0.36
N ASN A 631 -8.84 2.45 -0.92
CA ASN A 631 -8.98 3.56 -1.86
C ASN A 631 -9.04 3.03 -3.30
N PHE A 632 -10.20 2.53 -3.71
CA PHE A 632 -10.41 2.15 -5.11
C PHE A 632 -10.56 3.36 -6.02
N LEU A 633 -10.03 3.26 -7.23
CA LEU A 633 -10.27 4.27 -8.26
C LEU A 633 -11.77 4.41 -8.53
N ALA A 634 -12.24 5.64 -8.71
CA ALA A 634 -13.66 5.93 -8.88
C ALA A 634 -14.35 5.08 -9.97
N PRO A 635 -13.72 4.77 -11.12
CA PRO A 635 -14.33 3.92 -12.13
C PRO A 635 -14.51 2.45 -11.71
N GLY A 636 -13.61 1.89 -10.92
CA GLY A 636 -13.69 0.50 -10.44
C GLY A 636 -14.66 0.32 -9.25
N ARG A 637 -14.97 1.39 -8.54
CA ARG A 637 -15.74 1.32 -7.30
C ARG A 637 -17.14 0.70 -7.44
N PRO A 638 -17.97 0.99 -8.46
CA PRO A 638 -19.30 0.37 -8.59
C PRO A 638 -19.24 -1.15 -8.68
N MET A 639 -18.22 -1.72 -9.34
CA MET A 639 -18.04 -3.17 -9.41
C MET A 639 -17.69 -3.76 -8.03
N MET A 640 -16.82 -3.10 -7.27
CA MET A 640 -16.46 -3.53 -5.91
C MET A 640 -17.67 -3.50 -4.97
N GLU A 641 -18.47 -2.45 -5.03
CA GLU A 641 -19.71 -2.31 -4.26
C GLU A 641 -20.76 -3.37 -4.68
N MET A 642 -20.86 -3.70 -5.96
CA MET A 642 -21.73 -4.76 -6.48
C MET A 642 -21.26 -6.14 -5.99
N ILE A 643 -19.96 -6.40 -5.96
CA ILE A 643 -19.38 -7.64 -5.41
C ILE A 643 -19.66 -7.74 -3.91
N GLU A 644 -19.48 -6.66 -3.16
CA GLU A 644 -19.79 -6.63 -1.73
C GLU A 644 -21.30 -6.84 -1.48
N ASN A 645 -22.17 -6.31 -2.34
CA ASN A 645 -23.61 -6.61 -2.29
C ASN A 645 -23.89 -8.12 -2.49
N GLN A 646 -23.16 -8.79 -3.37
CA GLN A 646 -23.28 -10.25 -3.54
C GLN A 646 -22.86 -11.00 -2.28
N VAL A 647 -21.82 -10.51 -1.59
CA VAL A 647 -21.39 -11.07 -0.29
C VAL A 647 -22.49 -10.88 0.78
N TYR A 648 -23.05 -9.67 0.91
CA TYR A 648 -24.17 -9.44 1.83
C TYR A 648 -25.37 -10.34 1.50
N LEU A 649 -25.67 -10.53 0.22
CA LEU A 649 -26.76 -11.42 -0.20
C LEU A 649 -26.49 -12.86 0.23
N ALA A 650 -25.27 -13.36 0.04
CA ALA A 650 -24.84 -14.70 0.43
C ALA A 650 -24.84 -14.92 1.96
N GLN A 651 -24.54 -13.88 2.72
CA GLN A 651 -24.58 -13.92 4.19
C GLN A 651 -25.98 -13.71 4.78
N GLY A 652 -27.01 -13.48 3.94
CA GLY A 652 -28.39 -13.25 4.38
C GLY A 652 -28.69 -11.84 4.89
N GLU A 653 -27.78 -10.90 4.69
CA GLU A 653 -27.88 -9.50 5.15
C GLU A 653 -28.71 -8.64 4.18
N TYR A 654 -29.92 -9.09 3.85
CA TYR A 654 -30.78 -8.53 2.80
C TYR A 654 -31.11 -7.04 2.99
N SER A 655 -31.29 -6.60 4.24
CA SER A 655 -31.59 -5.19 4.54
C SER A 655 -30.41 -4.26 4.15
N LYS A 656 -29.17 -4.73 4.27
CA LYS A 656 -27.98 -3.98 3.87
C LYS A 656 -27.89 -3.86 2.34
N VAL A 657 -28.21 -4.93 1.62
CA VAL A 657 -28.31 -4.90 0.15
C VAL A 657 -29.28 -3.81 -0.31
N ILE A 658 -30.49 -3.77 0.29
CA ILE A 658 -31.50 -2.75 -0.06
C ILE A 658 -31.00 -1.34 0.26
N GLY A 659 -30.42 -1.13 1.45
CA GLY A 659 -29.98 0.19 1.90
C GLY A 659 -28.85 0.80 1.05
N ARG A 660 -28.03 -0.03 0.39
CA ARG A 660 -26.87 0.40 -0.41
C ARG A 660 -27.17 0.51 -1.90
N SER A 661 -28.16 -0.23 -2.40
CA SER A 661 -28.38 -0.39 -3.84
C SER A 661 -28.69 0.93 -4.56
N GLU A 662 -29.40 1.87 -3.94
CA GLU A 662 -29.70 3.18 -4.53
C GLU A 662 -28.43 3.99 -4.85
N SER A 663 -27.48 4.03 -3.90
CA SER A 663 -26.20 4.72 -4.09
C SER A 663 -25.37 4.08 -5.20
N ILE A 664 -25.34 2.73 -5.25
CA ILE A 664 -24.59 2.00 -6.29
C ILE A 664 -25.21 2.25 -7.68
N LEU A 665 -26.54 2.19 -7.78
CA LEU A 665 -27.25 2.47 -9.03
C LEU A 665 -27.02 3.91 -9.51
N ALA A 666 -26.97 4.89 -8.59
CA ALA A 666 -26.62 6.27 -8.94
C ALA A 666 -25.20 6.39 -9.51
N MET A 667 -24.23 5.67 -8.94
CA MET A 667 -22.87 5.61 -9.49
C MET A 667 -22.86 4.94 -10.88
N CYS A 668 -23.59 3.84 -11.05
CA CYS A 668 -23.71 3.16 -12.34
C CYS A 668 -24.33 4.09 -13.41
N GLN A 669 -25.35 4.84 -13.04
CA GLN A 669 -25.98 5.82 -13.95
C GLN A 669 -24.99 6.92 -14.36
N ALA A 670 -24.24 7.47 -13.40
CA ALA A 670 -23.27 8.53 -13.66
C ALA A 670 -22.12 8.06 -14.58
N LEU A 671 -21.73 6.78 -14.50
CA LEU A 671 -20.65 6.17 -15.28
C LEU A 671 -21.16 5.39 -16.51
N HIS A 672 -22.46 5.31 -16.73
CA HIS A 672 -23.08 4.51 -17.79
C HIS A 672 -22.67 3.02 -17.74
N TYR A 673 -22.77 2.38 -16.56
CA TYR A 673 -22.46 0.97 -16.34
C TYR A 673 -23.73 0.12 -16.32
N ASP A 674 -24.29 -0.17 -17.52
CA ASP A 674 -25.59 -0.85 -17.63
C ASP A 674 -25.57 -2.28 -17.11
N LEU A 675 -24.50 -3.04 -17.36
CA LEU A 675 -24.38 -4.42 -16.86
C LEU A 675 -24.20 -4.47 -15.33
N VAL A 676 -23.45 -3.55 -14.73
CA VAL A 676 -23.31 -3.48 -13.27
C VAL A 676 -24.65 -3.12 -12.64
N ALA A 677 -25.36 -2.16 -13.22
CA ALA A 677 -26.70 -1.79 -12.76
C ALA A 677 -27.66 -2.99 -12.80
N LEU A 678 -27.61 -3.80 -13.87
CA LEU A 678 -28.42 -5.02 -13.99
C LEU A 678 -28.09 -6.03 -12.86
N HIS A 679 -26.80 -6.27 -12.55
CA HIS A 679 -26.42 -7.12 -11.42
C HIS A 679 -26.99 -6.59 -10.09
N VAL A 680 -26.85 -5.29 -9.82
CA VAL A 680 -27.35 -4.65 -8.59
C VAL A 680 -28.88 -4.73 -8.51
N GLN A 681 -29.57 -4.54 -9.60
CA GLN A 681 -31.05 -4.68 -9.64
C GLN A 681 -31.50 -6.11 -9.31
N ILE A 682 -30.79 -7.13 -9.81
CA ILE A 682 -31.09 -8.54 -9.52
C ILE A 682 -30.76 -8.87 -8.06
N GLN A 683 -29.67 -8.35 -7.50
CA GLN A 683 -29.37 -8.47 -6.07
C GLN A 683 -30.44 -7.79 -5.20
N LEU A 684 -30.90 -6.62 -5.62
CA LEU A 684 -31.97 -5.87 -4.93
C LEU A 684 -33.30 -6.59 -5.01
N LEU A 685 -33.67 -7.15 -6.16
CA LEU A 685 -34.89 -7.95 -6.28
C LEU A 685 -34.84 -9.20 -5.42
N ALA A 686 -33.70 -9.90 -5.37
CA ALA A 686 -33.50 -11.08 -4.52
C ALA A 686 -33.65 -10.74 -3.04
N ALA A 687 -33.05 -9.64 -2.59
CA ALA A 687 -33.16 -9.17 -1.21
C ALA A 687 -34.62 -8.77 -0.84
N ASN A 688 -35.33 -8.06 -1.75
CA ASN A 688 -36.74 -7.71 -1.53
C ASN A 688 -37.63 -8.96 -1.45
N TRP A 689 -37.40 -9.94 -2.32
CA TRP A 689 -38.11 -11.21 -2.28
C TRP A 689 -37.92 -11.97 -0.94
N LYS A 690 -36.66 -12.09 -0.50
CA LYS A 690 -36.33 -12.76 0.78
C LYS A 690 -36.92 -12.06 2.00
N LEU A 691 -37.17 -10.75 1.91
CA LEU A 691 -37.87 -9.97 2.97
C LEU A 691 -39.39 -9.89 2.80
N GLY A 692 -39.98 -10.63 1.83
CA GLY A 692 -41.42 -10.68 1.60
C GLY A 692 -42.02 -9.47 0.91
N LYS A 693 -41.18 -8.59 0.31
CA LYS A 693 -41.59 -7.40 -0.46
C LYS A 693 -41.92 -7.80 -1.92
N THR A 694 -42.96 -8.62 -2.09
CA THR A 694 -43.29 -9.31 -3.35
C THR A 694 -43.51 -8.35 -4.53
N GLU A 695 -44.30 -7.28 -4.32
CA GLU A 695 -44.63 -6.34 -5.43
C GLU A 695 -43.37 -5.65 -5.97
N GLN A 696 -42.49 -5.17 -5.06
CA GLN A 696 -41.23 -4.53 -5.43
C GLN A 696 -40.28 -5.51 -6.15
N ALA A 697 -40.20 -6.75 -5.68
CA ALA A 697 -39.39 -7.77 -6.31
C ALA A 697 -39.89 -8.10 -7.73
N LEU A 698 -41.20 -8.21 -7.95
CA LEU A 698 -41.79 -8.47 -9.27
C LEU A 698 -41.60 -7.30 -10.24
N GLU A 699 -41.72 -6.05 -9.79
CA GLU A 699 -41.45 -4.87 -10.60
C GLU A 699 -40.00 -4.83 -11.06
N LEU A 700 -39.04 -5.03 -10.13
CA LEU A 700 -37.61 -5.11 -10.44
C LEU A 700 -37.30 -6.26 -11.41
N LEU A 701 -37.93 -7.42 -11.24
CA LEU A 701 -37.72 -8.56 -12.14
C LEU A 701 -38.17 -8.23 -13.57
N ARG A 702 -39.34 -7.61 -13.75
CA ARG A 702 -39.82 -7.20 -15.05
C ARG A 702 -38.88 -6.20 -15.71
N GLY A 703 -38.43 -5.20 -14.98
CA GLY A 703 -37.47 -4.21 -15.43
C GLY A 703 -36.16 -4.84 -15.89
N SER A 704 -35.57 -5.70 -15.00
CA SER A 704 -34.31 -6.37 -15.29
C SER A 704 -34.37 -7.32 -16.48
N LEU A 705 -35.50 -8.08 -16.65
CA LEU A 705 -35.71 -8.95 -17.81
C LEU A 705 -35.85 -8.14 -19.12
N SER A 706 -36.56 -7.01 -19.08
CA SER A 706 -36.66 -6.11 -20.23
C SER A 706 -35.32 -5.49 -20.62
N GLN A 707 -34.48 -5.17 -19.67
CA GLN A 707 -33.14 -4.61 -19.89
C GLN A 707 -32.18 -5.67 -20.46
N ALA A 708 -32.21 -6.91 -19.95
CA ALA A 708 -31.29 -7.97 -20.35
C ALA A 708 -31.62 -8.63 -21.71
N PHE A 709 -32.92 -8.69 -22.07
CA PHE A 709 -33.39 -9.43 -23.23
C PHE A 709 -32.80 -8.98 -24.55
N PRO A 710 -32.70 -7.67 -24.90
CA PRO A 710 -32.20 -7.23 -26.21
C PRO A 710 -30.78 -7.73 -26.52
N ASP A 711 -29.91 -7.84 -25.48
CA ASP A 711 -28.53 -8.31 -25.61
C ASP A 711 -28.37 -9.80 -25.32
N GLY A 712 -29.42 -10.47 -24.87
CA GLY A 712 -29.43 -11.90 -24.53
C GLY A 712 -28.63 -12.21 -23.26
N ILE A 713 -28.53 -11.27 -22.31
CA ILE A 713 -27.77 -11.38 -21.05
C ILE A 713 -28.54 -12.27 -20.07
N LEU A 714 -28.02 -13.46 -19.76
CA LEU A 714 -28.64 -14.47 -18.90
C LEU A 714 -27.95 -14.59 -17.55
N MET A 715 -26.63 -14.49 -17.51
CA MET A 715 -25.82 -14.93 -16.36
C MET A 715 -26.12 -14.21 -15.02
N PRO A 716 -26.42 -12.91 -14.95
CA PRO A 716 -26.80 -12.28 -13.69
C PRO A 716 -28.02 -12.93 -13.01
N PHE A 717 -28.98 -13.43 -13.79
CA PHE A 717 -30.12 -14.19 -13.27
C PHE A 717 -29.73 -15.62 -12.90
N VAL A 718 -28.89 -16.27 -13.69
CA VAL A 718 -28.42 -17.65 -13.45
C VAL A 718 -27.61 -17.72 -12.17
N GLU A 719 -26.67 -16.80 -11.97
CA GLU A 719 -25.81 -16.72 -10.78
C GLU A 719 -26.60 -16.43 -9.48
N ASN A 720 -27.77 -15.78 -9.61
CA ASN A 720 -28.66 -15.49 -8.49
C ASN A 720 -29.91 -16.39 -8.45
N TYR A 721 -29.98 -17.45 -9.28
CA TYR A 721 -31.12 -18.33 -9.41
C TYR A 721 -31.65 -18.87 -8.07
N PRO A 722 -30.81 -19.32 -7.10
CA PRO A 722 -31.30 -19.84 -5.81
C PRO A 722 -32.12 -18.83 -4.99
N TYR A 723 -31.97 -17.54 -5.25
CA TYR A 723 -32.73 -16.50 -4.59
C TYR A 723 -34.03 -16.12 -5.31
N ILE A 724 -34.14 -16.37 -6.63
CA ILE A 724 -35.22 -15.87 -7.50
C ILE A 724 -36.04 -16.98 -8.19
N GLU A 725 -35.70 -18.29 -7.98
CA GLU A 725 -36.39 -19.43 -8.63
C GLU A 725 -37.92 -19.34 -8.54
N GLU A 726 -38.45 -19.09 -7.33
CA GLU A 726 -39.87 -19.02 -7.10
C GLU A 726 -40.54 -17.86 -7.88
N LEU A 727 -39.87 -16.75 -8.04
CA LEU A 727 -40.35 -15.61 -8.81
C LEU A 727 -40.45 -15.93 -10.30
N LEU A 728 -39.50 -16.70 -10.83
CA LEU A 728 -39.46 -17.08 -12.26
C LEU A 728 -40.58 -18.07 -12.65
N LYS A 729 -41.26 -18.69 -11.71
CA LYS A 729 -42.42 -19.57 -11.95
C LYS A 729 -43.69 -18.79 -12.29
N GLY A 730 -43.71 -17.47 -12.11
CA GLY A 730 -44.87 -16.61 -12.42
C GLY A 730 -45.10 -16.42 -13.93
N SER A 731 -46.30 -15.99 -14.32
CA SER A 731 -46.63 -15.64 -15.70
C SER A 731 -46.20 -14.20 -15.98
N PHE A 732 -45.26 -14.00 -16.90
CA PHE A 732 -44.77 -12.69 -17.31
C PHE A 732 -45.26 -12.34 -18.71
N PHE A 733 -46.32 -11.53 -18.80
CA PHE A 733 -46.85 -11.06 -20.07
C PHE A 733 -45.85 -10.14 -20.79
N GLY A 734 -45.55 -10.44 -22.06
CA GLY A 734 -44.66 -9.63 -22.91
C GLY A 734 -43.19 -10.00 -22.89
N ILE A 735 -42.78 -11.00 -22.10
CA ILE A 735 -41.39 -11.52 -22.09
C ILE A 735 -41.31 -12.80 -22.92
N ASN A 736 -40.21 -12.97 -23.64
CA ASN A 736 -39.98 -14.14 -24.48
C ASN A 736 -39.85 -15.41 -23.63
N GLU A 737 -40.77 -16.37 -23.81
CA GLU A 737 -40.83 -17.62 -23.06
C GLU A 737 -39.52 -18.44 -23.18
N ASN A 738 -38.88 -18.40 -24.35
CA ASN A 738 -37.62 -19.09 -24.56
C ASN A 738 -36.49 -18.48 -23.74
N PHE A 739 -36.49 -17.16 -23.53
CA PHE A 739 -35.49 -16.48 -22.69
C PHE A 739 -35.66 -16.90 -21.23
N LEU A 740 -36.86 -16.92 -20.69
CA LEU A 740 -37.16 -17.41 -19.34
C LEU A 740 -36.83 -18.90 -19.20
N PHE A 741 -37.15 -19.72 -20.17
CA PHE A 741 -36.80 -21.15 -20.18
C PHE A 741 -35.27 -21.36 -20.09
N ARG A 742 -34.50 -20.58 -20.88
CA ARG A 742 -33.03 -20.64 -20.82
C ARG A 742 -32.50 -20.26 -19.44
N ILE A 743 -32.97 -19.16 -18.83
CA ILE A 743 -32.57 -18.75 -17.47
C ILE A 743 -32.88 -19.87 -16.48
N THR A 744 -34.10 -20.43 -16.49
CA THR A 744 -34.53 -21.45 -15.56
C THR A 744 -33.73 -22.75 -15.70
N ARG A 745 -33.47 -23.19 -16.93
CA ARG A 745 -32.67 -24.39 -17.19
C ARG A 745 -31.23 -24.21 -16.70
N MET A 746 -30.59 -23.13 -17.11
CA MET A 746 -29.20 -22.85 -16.76
C MET A 746 -29.08 -22.57 -15.24
N GLY A 747 -30.06 -21.94 -14.64
CA GLY A 747 -30.07 -21.70 -13.18
C GLY A 747 -30.09 -23.00 -12.37
N LYS A 748 -30.90 -23.99 -12.81
CA LYS A 748 -30.89 -25.31 -12.17
C LYS A 748 -29.57 -26.05 -12.34
N GLU A 749 -29.00 -26.00 -13.55
CA GLU A 749 -27.68 -26.58 -13.82
C GLU A 749 -26.58 -25.90 -12.95
N TRP A 750 -26.62 -24.56 -12.80
CA TRP A 750 -25.77 -23.79 -11.95
C TRP A 750 -25.88 -24.20 -10.45
N GLU A 751 -27.10 -24.30 -9.92
CA GLU A 751 -27.34 -24.68 -8.54
C GLU A 751 -26.80 -26.08 -8.24
N MET A 752 -27.06 -27.05 -9.10
CA MET A 752 -26.49 -28.40 -8.96
C MET A 752 -24.96 -28.39 -8.95
N ARG A 753 -24.32 -27.57 -9.79
CA ARG A 753 -22.87 -27.43 -9.84
C ARG A 753 -22.29 -26.77 -8.58
N CYS A 754 -22.96 -25.72 -8.08
CA CYS A 754 -22.56 -25.09 -6.83
C CYS A 754 -22.63 -26.05 -5.63
N ASP A 755 -23.67 -26.89 -5.58
CA ASP A 755 -23.83 -27.91 -4.53
C ASP A 755 -22.77 -29.01 -4.64
N GLN A 756 -22.39 -29.38 -5.86
CA GLN A 756 -21.30 -30.32 -6.11
C GLN A 756 -19.95 -29.73 -5.63
N LEU A 757 -19.64 -28.48 -6.01
CA LEU A 757 -18.43 -27.79 -5.59
C LEU A 757 -18.30 -27.67 -4.06
N LYS A 758 -19.40 -27.34 -3.35
CA LYS A 758 -19.42 -27.36 -1.89
C LYS A 758 -19.04 -28.70 -1.30
N LYS A 759 -19.54 -29.79 -1.90
CA LYS A 759 -19.22 -31.17 -1.44
C LYS A 759 -17.77 -31.53 -1.74
N GLU A 760 -17.26 -31.24 -2.94
CA GLU A 760 -15.91 -31.55 -3.35
C GLU A 760 -14.84 -30.83 -2.53
N GLU A 761 -15.14 -29.59 -2.07
CA GLU A 761 -14.22 -28.76 -1.30
C GLU A 761 -14.38 -28.90 0.23
N ALA A 762 -15.48 -29.52 0.69
CA ALA A 762 -15.68 -29.81 2.11
C ALA A 762 -14.67 -30.83 2.66
N TYR A 763 -13.95 -31.51 1.78
CA TYR A 763 -13.03 -32.59 2.15
C TYR A 763 -11.61 -32.33 1.63
N PRO A 764 -10.58 -32.66 2.42
CA PRO A 764 -9.21 -32.71 1.94
C PRO A 764 -9.08 -33.55 0.65
N PRO A 765 -8.18 -33.22 -0.28
CA PRO A 765 -8.05 -33.91 -1.57
C PRO A 765 -7.91 -35.43 -1.48
N VAL A 766 -7.36 -35.94 -0.37
CA VAL A 766 -7.20 -37.38 -0.13
C VAL A 766 -8.54 -38.13 -0.06
N PHE A 767 -9.64 -37.45 0.27
CA PHE A 767 -10.98 -38.04 0.35
C PHE A 767 -11.67 -38.17 -1.01
N LYS A 768 -11.15 -37.62 -2.09
CA LYS A 768 -11.69 -37.72 -3.46
C LYS A 768 -11.75 -39.17 -3.99
N VAL A 769 -11.04 -40.09 -3.37
CA VAL A 769 -11.06 -41.52 -3.71
C VAL A 769 -12.26 -42.28 -3.12
N LEU A 770 -13.03 -41.61 -2.23
CA LEU A 770 -14.21 -42.19 -1.60
C LEU A 770 -15.46 -41.95 -2.46
N SER A 771 -16.37 -42.93 -2.47
CA SER A 771 -17.71 -42.73 -3.06
C SER A 771 -18.59 -41.86 -2.14
N ASP A 772 -19.68 -41.30 -2.68
CA ASP A 772 -20.64 -40.50 -1.92
C ASP A 772 -21.13 -41.20 -0.63
N ARG A 773 -21.35 -42.52 -0.73
CA ARG A 773 -21.79 -43.33 0.39
C ARG A 773 -20.71 -43.52 1.46
N GLU A 774 -19.46 -43.65 1.03
CA GLU A 774 -18.31 -43.74 1.93
C GLU A 774 -18.04 -42.37 2.60
N LEU A 775 -18.22 -41.27 1.88
CA LEU A 775 -18.12 -39.89 2.44
C LEU A 775 -19.21 -39.67 3.51
N GLU A 776 -20.46 -40.03 3.21
CA GLU A 776 -21.58 -39.89 4.16
C GLU A 776 -21.32 -40.67 5.46
N ILE A 777 -20.77 -41.87 5.35
CA ILE A 777 -20.39 -42.68 6.54
C ILE A 777 -19.23 -42.00 7.28
N THR A 778 -18.26 -41.44 6.56
CA THR A 778 -17.13 -40.71 7.15
C THR A 778 -17.59 -39.48 7.93
N GLU A 779 -18.57 -38.72 7.42
CA GLU A 779 -19.20 -37.61 8.13
C GLU A 779 -19.87 -38.02 9.44
N LEU A 780 -20.61 -39.10 9.40
CA LEU A 780 -21.28 -39.61 10.61
C LEU A 780 -20.26 -40.13 11.62
N MET A 781 -19.14 -40.68 11.16
CA MET A 781 -18.00 -41.02 12.01
C MET A 781 -17.36 -39.79 12.64
N ALA A 782 -17.26 -38.68 11.91
CA ALA A 782 -16.75 -37.41 12.43
C ALA A 782 -17.66 -36.78 13.49
N LYS A 783 -18.96 -37.00 13.39
CA LYS A 783 -19.94 -36.66 14.43
C LYS A 783 -19.92 -37.63 15.63
N HIS A 784 -18.86 -38.45 15.73
CA HIS A 784 -18.66 -39.45 16.80
C HIS A 784 -19.77 -40.52 16.94
N MET A 785 -20.57 -40.73 15.90
CA MET A 785 -21.63 -41.77 15.95
C MET A 785 -21.03 -43.18 15.93
N SER A 786 -21.60 -44.07 16.70
CA SER A 786 -21.26 -45.47 16.70
C SER A 786 -21.74 -46.19 15.42
N ASN A 787 -21.12 -47.33 15.07
CA ASN A 787 -21.53 -48.09 13.87
C ASN A 787 -23.02 -48.48 13.88
N LYS A 788 -23.62 -48.68 15.07
CA LYS A 788 -25.05 -48.95 15.25
C LYS A 788 -25.90 -47.71 14.93
N GLU A 789 -25.51 -46.54 15.39
CA GLU A 789 -26.21 -45.29 15.09
C GLU A 789 -26.10 -44.93 13.62
N ILE A 790 -24.91 -45.10 13.00
CA ILE A 790 -24.68 -44.93 11.54
C ILE A 790 -25.59 -45.88 10.75
N ALA A 791 -25.65 -47.16 11.16
CA ALA A 791 -26.53 -48.13 10.54
C ALA A 791 -27.99 -47.73 10.59
N GLN A 792 -28.46 -47.25 11.73
CA GLN A 792 -29.82 -46.74 11.90
C GLN A 792 -30.11 -45.49 11.05
N SER A 793 -29.17 -44.51 11.06
CA SER A 793 -29.30 -43.27 10.30
C SER A 793 -29.37 -43.52 8.79
N LEU A 794 -28.63 -44.49 8.29
CA LEU A 794 -28.48 -44.80 6.85
C LEU A 794 -29.36 -45.95 6.37
N PHE A 795 -30.20 -46.52 7.22
CA PHE A 795 -31.00 -47.68 6.92
C PHE A 795 -30.19 -48.89 6.41
N LEU A 796 -29.02 -49.13 7.01
CA LEU A 796 -28.12 -50.23 6.72
C LEU A 796 -27.99 -51.20 7.88
N SER A 797 -27.42 -52.40 7.60
CA SER A 797 -26.99 -53.30 8.67
C SER A 797 -25.65 -52.83 9.29
N GLU A 798 -25.42 -53.11 10.61
CA GLU A 798 -24.12 -52.82 11.21
C GLU A 798 -22.93 -53.52 10.48
N GLY A 799 -23.19 -54.72 9.92
CA GLY A 799 -22.23 -55.46 9.13
C GLY A 799 -21.84 -54.71 7.86
N THR A 800 -22.82 -54.14 7.16
CA THR A 800 -22.62 -53.31 5.96
C THR A 800 -21.85 -52.03 6.30
N VAL A 801 -22.14 -51.37 7.39
CA VAL A 801 -21.41 -50.18 7.85
C VAL A 801 -19.95 -50.53 8.16
N LYS A 802 -19.69 -51.64 8.85
CA LYS A 802 -18.33 -52.12 9.11
C LYS A 802 -17.53 -52.41 7.80
N GLN A 803 -18.21 -52.96 6.80
CA GLN A 803 -17.63 -53.20 5.51
C GLN A 803 -17.20 -51.88 4.80
N TYR A 804 -18.09 -50.89 4.79
CA TYR A 804 -17.76 -49.55 4.24
C TYR A 804 -16.59 -48.89 4.99
N ILE A 805 -16.60 -48.93 6.33
CA ILE A 805 -15.52 -48.37 7.14
C ILE A 805 -14.16 -49.03 6.81
N ASN A 806 -14.14 -50.33 6.61
CA ASN A 806 -12.92 -51.03 6.20
C ASN A 806 -12.46 -50.65 4.77
N GLN A 807 -13.41 -50.45 3.85
CA GLN A 807 -13.12 -49.93 2.50
C GLN A 807 -12.57 -48.49 2.56
N ILE A 808 -13.15 -47.61 3.38
CA ILE A 808 -12.66 -46.22 3.61
C ILE A 808 -11.21 -46.26 4.10
N TYR A 809 -10.91 -47.06 5.13
CA TYR A 809 -9.56 -47.17 5.66
C TYR A 809 -8.57 -47.71 4.62
N SER A 810 -9.02 -48.63 3.79
CA SER A 810 -8.18 -49.22 2.71
C SER A 810 -7.89 -48.19 1.61
N LYS A 811 -8.91 -47.47 1.15
CA LYS A 811 -8.79 -46.44 0.11
C LYS A 811 -7.93 -45.25 0.55
N LEU A 812 -8.06 -44.84 1.79
CA LEU A 812 -7.28 -43.78 2.39
C LEU A 812 -5.90 -44.23 2.90
N GLN A 813 -5.58 -45.53 2.77
CA GLN A 813 -4.32 -46.16 3.21
C GLN A 813 -3.98 -45.87 4.69
N ILE A 814 -4.99 -45.81 5.57
CA ILE A 814 -4.84 -45.51 6.99
C ILE A 814 -4.21 -46.69 7.74
N PRO A 815 -3.00 -46.54 8.33
CA PRO A 815 -2.33 -47.62 9.07
C PRO A 815 -2.85 -47.78 10.51
N GLY A 816 -2.63 -48.94 11.14
CA GLY A 816 -2.88 -49.14 12.56
C GLY A 816 -4.07 -50.07 12.88
N ASP A 817 -4.41 -50.19 14.16
CA ASP A 817 -5.62 -50.90 14.63
C ASP A 817 -6.89 -50.07 14.49
N VAL A 818 -8.07 -50.67 14.71
CA VAL A 818 -9.37 -50.02 14.48
C VAL A 818 -9.57 -48.71 15.28
N ARG A 819 -8.99 -48.58 16.48
CA ARG A 819 -9.14 -47.37 17.31
C ARG A 819 -8.23 -46.27 16.83
N VAL A 820 -6.99 -46.65 16.46
CA VAL A 820 -6.02 -45.75 15.90
C VAL A 820 -6.46 -45.23 14.53
N LYS A 821 -6.99 -46.12 13.67
CA LYS A 821 -7.53 -45.77 12.35
C LYS A 821 -8.63 -44.75 12.41
N ARG A 822 -9.56 -44.89 13.37
CA ARG A 822 -10.67 -43.96 13.52
C ARG A 822 -10.20 -42.57 13.98
N LYS A 823 -9.23 -42.52 14.90
CA LYS A 823 -8.62 -41.27 15.34
C LYS A 823 -7.90 -40.58 14.20
N TYR A 824 -7.10 -41.30 13.45
CA TYR A 824 -6.34 -40.79 12.31
C TYR A 824 -7.26 -40.25 11.20
N LEU A 825 -8.37 -40.93 10.90
CA LEU A 825 -9.40 -40.47 9.97
C LEU A 825 -10.00 -39.13 10.40
N LEU A 826 -10.27 -38.95 11.71
CA LEU A 826 -10.80 -37.71 12.25
C LEU A 826 -9.77 -36.56 12.17
N GLU A 827 -8.51 -36.83 12.47
CA GLU A 827 -7.42 -35.87 12.34
C GLU A 827 -7.21 -35.44 10.87
N MET A 828 -7.33 -36.40 9.91
CA MET A 828 -7.28 -36.09 8.47
C MET A 828 -8.47 -35.20 8.04
N MET A 829 -9.65 -35.39 8.58
CA MET A 829 -10.81 -34.55 8.30
C MET A 829 -10.68 -33.14 8.87
N GLU A 830 -10.01 -32.98 10.01
CA GLU A 830 -9.76 -31.68 10.64
C GLU A 830 -8.57 -30.92 10.00
N GLY A 831 -7.91 -31.48 9.01
CA GLY A 831 -6.71 -30.89 8.37
C GLY A 831 -5.47 -30.82 9.26
N LYS A 832 -5.41 -31.68 10.31
CA LYS A 832 -4.33 -31.70 11.31
C LYS A 832 -3.31 -32.83 11.09
N SER A 833 -3.39 -33.55 9.96
CA SER A 833 -2.46 -34.65 9.64
C SER A 833 -1.51 -34.30 8.52
#